data_768945a4bbfd52fbe478cd7e7c9cba50
#
_entry.id   768945a4bbfd52fbe478cd7e7c9cba50
#
_cell.length_a   1.000
_cell.length_b   1.000
_cell.length_c   1.000
_cell.angle_alpha   90.00
_cell.angle_beta   90.00
_cell.angle_gamma   90.00
#
_symmetry.space_group_name_H-M   'P 1'
#
loop_
_entity.id
_entity.type
_entity.pdbx_description
1 polymer ?
#
loop_
_entity_poly.entity_id
_entity_poly.type
_entity_poly.pdbx_seq_one_letter_code
_entity_poly.pdbx_strand_id
1 'polypeptide(L)'
;MKDYAPAKLVENTGKTIGIPRALEFWASLPFWKAFFTSLGYTVVVSRQSDYKMFEAGLHSVPSDTVCFPAKLVHGHVLSLIEKKVDRIFFPMMVAVPSDHTKFTATSVCPVVQAYPNVCKNTDEPEKNYGVPMDQPIFHWFNTKLRRSQTIDWFHEHWKLDKKLLNKAIDEGEKALNSYRTTLLEEGQKVLDDVRAKNTFAVVIAGRPYHADMLINHNIASHFTAMGIPVLTTESLPGVYDQDVPSHTRIEIKNTFHLRMIGATMIAAKDPNVELAQIVSFGCGHDSILTDEMMRMMHQDSNKEMLMLKLDEGDARGPVGIRIKSFIETVKARRAANLPDKPESKEPLYHTPFVAEDKQRRRILTPNLSPAFTVLAGEYMKREGYTAEHLPVADKEAIELGKKYVHNDICFPCQVNIGEVLKWLVNHPDVPQNTVSMCLAKNCENCRAVQYAVLARKALDEAGFKDVTIITTGVDYKGMHPGFQLGLDFRLHMLWGLVTMDAIEIMYRALRPYEVNAGDTQKVYDEWMPKVMAVAGYLTTTQLVRPSKLLEIFDQCIEAFNTVEITEDRKKGIRKPRVAVLGEILMNYHPSANGFIENYLMNNGMEVYLPGMTDFFRVDEVVRAEKLKRGFSANPLMDRVEGGVTAKVYTHAVETARKAMHKFKLYEHHADCYELKDYVTEIIDPTYNTGEGWLIPGEILYNSRHGINSHIILQPFACLANHISGRGLTKAVKERCPHIQILSLDYDPDTSFANIENRLQMLIINARELEKANQA
;
A
#
# COMPACT_ATOMS: atom_id res chain seq x y z
N MET A 1 6.50 32.25 -14.76
CA MET A 1 7.91 31.76 -14.78
C MET A 1 8.42 31.78 -16.19
N LYS A 2 9.67 32.22 -16.43
CA LYS A 2 10.30 32.08 -17.76
C LYS A 2 10.55 30.58 -17.98
N ASP A 3 10.05 30.03 -19.10
CA ASP A 3 10.34 28.64 -19.48
C ASP A 3 11.85 28.50 -19.70
N TYR A 4 12.43 27.45 -19.12
CA TYR A 4 13.81 27.07 -19.42
C TYR A 4 13.90 26.67 -20.89
N ALA A 5 14.85 27.27 -21.63
CA ALA A 5 15.11 26.95 -23.02
C ALA A 5 16.26 25.92 -23.11
N PRO A 6 15.97 24.65 -23.33
CA PRO A 6 16.99 23.60 -23.41
C PRO A 6 17.87 23.79 -24.69
N ALA A 7 19.10 23.31 -24.61
CA ALA A 7 19.96 23.23 -25.78
C ALA A 7 19.38 22.28 -26.82
N LYS A 8 19.37 22.67 -28.08
CA LYS A 8 18.98 21.79 -29.19
C LYS A 8 20.16 20.87 -29.52
N LEU A 9 20.03 19.59 -29.19
CA LEU A 9 21.07 18.57 -29.43
C LEU A 9 20.92 17.90 -30.80
N VAL A 10 19.70 17.90 -31.34
CA VAL A 10 19.33 17.33 -32.65
C VAL A 10 18.35 18.28 -33.37
N GLU A 11 18.25 18.15 -34.65
CA GLU A 11 17.22 18.84 -35.46
C GLU A 11 15.82 18.33 -35.08
N ASN A 12 14.81 19.16 -35.43
CA ASN A 12 13.41 18.82 -35.17
C ASN A 12 13.02 17.54 -35.90
N THR A 13 12.57 16.55 -35.16
CA THR A 13 12.14 15.26 -35.70
C THR A 13 10.77 15.32 -36.41
N GLY A 14 10.04 16.41 -36.26
CA GLY A 14 8.64 16.53 -36.71
C GLY A 14 7.64 15.71 -35.88
N LYS A 15 8.08 14.97 -34.87
CA LYS A 15 7.23 14.12 -34.05
C LYS A 15 6.84 14.80 -32.73
N THR A 16 5.66 14.43 -32.25
CA THR A 16 5.07 14.95 -31.02
C THR A 16 5.05 13.88 -29.92
N ILE A 17 5.42 14.31 -28.69
CA ILE A 17 5.32 13.48 -27.47
C ILE A 17 4.26 14.09 -26.56
N GLY A 18 3.20 13.32 -26.31
CA GLY A 18 2.16 13.68 -25.37
C GLY A 18 2.56 13.37 -23.94
N ILE A 19 2.42 14.35 -23.03
CA ILE A 19 2.63 14.18 -21.60
C ILE A 19 1.34 14.54 -20.87
N PRO A 20 0.71 13.60 -20.10
CA PRO A 20 -0.44 13.95 -19.30
C PRO A 20 -0.04 14.87 -18.14
N ARG A 21 -0.78 15.97 -17.94
CA ARG A 21 -0.59 16.87 -16.78
C ARG A 21 -1.22 16.27 -15.54
N ALA A 22 -0.66 15.18 -15.06
CA ALA A 22 -1.24 14.39 -13.98
C ALA A 22 -0.16 13.80 -13.06
N LEU A 23 -0.54 13.55 -11.83
CA LEU A 23 0.23 12.80 -10.82
C LEU A 23 1.69 13.31 -10.70
N GLU A 24 2.67 12.41 -10.89
CA GLU A 24 4.09 12.71 -10.71
C GLU A 24 4.61 13.77 -11.71
N PHE A 25 4.03 13.89 -12.88
CA PHE A 25 4.45 14.93 -13.84
C PHE A 25 4.30 16.36 -13.34
N TRP A 26 3.47 16.62 -12.34
CA TRP A 26 3.46 17.93 -11.68
C TRP A 26 4.79 18.27 -10.99
N ALA A 27 5.57 17.26 -10.61
CA ALA A 27 6.92 17.46 -10.05
C ALA A 27 8.02 17.41 -11.13
N SER A 28 7.88 16.55 -12.16
CA SER A 28 8.95 16.25 -13.11
C SER A 28 8.75 16.81 -14.51
N LEU A 29 7.62 17.46 -14.81
CA LEU A 29 7.35 18.01 -16.15
C LEU A 29 8.48 18.91 -16.70
N PRO A 30 9.12 19.79 -15.91
CA PRO A 30 10.26 20.58 -16.41
C PRO A 30 11.41 19.72 -16.94
N PHE A 31 11.73 18.62 -16.23
CA PHE A 31 12.75 17.67 -16.66
C PHE A 31 12.38 17.01 -18.00
N TRP A 32 11.20 16.42 -18.08
CA TRP A 32 10.79 15.69 -19.28
C TRP A 32 10.58 16.58 -20.50
N LYS A 33 10.02 17.79 -20.29
CA LYS A 33 9.86 18.77 -21.36
C LYS A 33 11.21 19.17 -21.94
N ALA A 34 12.20 19.48 -21.12
CA ALA A 34 13.54 19.83 -21.58
C ALA A 34 14.27 18.66 -22.22
N PHE A 35 14.16 17.46 -21.63
CA PHE A 35 14.73 16.23 -22.15
C PHE A 35 14.26 15.94 -23.59
N PHE A 36 12.94 15.87 -23.83
CA PHE A 36 12.41 15.60 -25.17
C PHE A 36 12.63 16.74 -26.16
N THR A 37 12.51 17.99 -25.70
CA THR A 37 12.76 19.15 -26.58
C THR A 37 14.21 19.19 -27.04
N SER A 38 15.19 18.87 -26.18
CA SER A 38 16.60 18.78 -26.56
C SER A 38 16.89 17.70 -27.60
N LEU A 39 16.10 16.63 -27.59
CA LEU A 39 16.12 15.52 -28.55
C LEU A 39 15.32 15.80 -29.83
N GLY A 40 14.86 17.04 -30.06
CA GLY A 40 14.16 17.47 -31.26
C GLY A 40 12.68 17.06 -31.34
N TYR A 41 12.06 16.60 -30.25
CA TYR A 41 10.63 16.31 -30.21
C TYR A 41 9.82 17.54 -29.80
N THR A 42 8.61 17.67 -30.33
CA THR A 42 7.62 18.64 -29.87
C THR A 42 6.85 18.05 -28.70
N VAL A 43 6.96 18.64 -27.51
CA VAL A 43 6.22 18.18 -26.32
C VAL A 43 4.84 18.81 -26.27
N VAL A 44 3.81 17.97 -26.25
CA VAL A 44 2.41 18.36 -26.13
C VAL A 44 1.91 17.95 -24.75
N VAL A 45 1.63 18.91 -23.89
CA VAL A 45 1.02 18.66 -22.58
C VAL A 45 -0.50 18.64 -22.74
N SER A 46 -1.19 17.73 -22.04
CA SER A 46 -2.65 17.71 -22.02
C SER A 46 -3.23 19.06 -21.57
N ARG A 47 -4.47 19.36 -21.95
CA ARG A 47 -5.10 20.64 -21.57
C ARG A 47 -5.26 20.77 -20.05
N GLN A 48 -5.55 21.96 -19.57
CA GLN A 48 -5.87 22.20 -18.18
C GLN A 48 -7.12 21.40 -17.80
N SER A 49 -7.16 20.90 -16.57
CA SER A 49 -8.24 20.09 -16.04
C SER A 49 -9.54 20.89 -15.93
N ASP A 50 -10.64 20.29 -16.36
CA ASP A 50 -11.99 20.76 -16.16
C ASP A 50 -12.96 19.58 -16.01
N TYR A 51 -14.20 19.83 -15.60
CA TYR A 51 -15.20 18.77 -15.39
C TYR A 51 -15.52 18.01 -16.68
N LYS A 52 -15.50 18.66 -17.86
CA LYS A 52 -15.73 17.98 -19.14
C LYS A 52 -14.64 16.95 -19.42
N MET A 53 -13.40 17.25 -19.06
CA MET A 53 -12.29 16.28 -19.17
C MET A 53 -12.48 15.10 -18.20
N PHE A 54 -12.89 15.39 -16.98
CA PHE A 54 -13.19 14.34 -15.98
C PHE A 54 -14.33 13.43 -16.45
N GLU A 55 -15.45 14.00 -16.86
CA GLU A 55 -16.61 13.24 -17.38
C GLU A 55 -16.24 12.37 -18.59
N ALA A 56 -15.43 12.90 -19.51
CA ALA A 56 -14.98 12.15 -20.67
C ALA A 56 -14.16 10.90 -20.31
N GLY A 57 -13.35 10.97 -19.24
CA GLY A 57 -12.53 9.86 -18.75
C GLY A 57 -13.24 8.88 -17.82
N LEU A 58 -14.41 9.25 -17.29
CA LEU A 58 -15.06 8.53 -16.18
C LEU A 58 -15.38 7.06 -16.50
N HIS A 59 -15.75 6.76 -17.73
CA HIS A 59 -16.12 5.41 -18.17
C HIS A 59 -14.94 4.41 -18.13
N SER A 60 -13.71 4.90 -18.12
CA SER A 60 -12.49 4.08 -18.04
C SER A 60 -11.97 3.87 -16.61
N VAL A 61 -12.55 4.56 -15.62
CA VAL A 61 -12.13 4.44 -14.22
C VAL A 61 -12.53 3.07 -13.66
N PRO A 62 -11.56 2.20 -13.30
CA PRO A 62 -11.90 0.83 -12.90
C PRO A 62 -12.29 0.71 -11.42
N SER A 63 -12.02 1.72 -10.61
CA SER A 63 -12.29 1.72 -9.17
C SER A 63 -12.91 3.05 -8.72
N ASP A 64 -14.14 2.98 -8.26
CA ASP A 64 -14.92 4.16 -7.81
C ASP A 64 -14.32 4.84 -6.59
N THR A 65 -13.59 4.10 -5.76
CA THR A 65 -13.03 4.56 -4.49
C THR A 65 -11.59 5.06 -4.58
N VAL A 66 -10.98 5.06 -5.78
CA VAL A 66 -9.66 5.69 -5.97
C VAL A 66 -9.76 7.21 -5.87
N CYS A 67 -8.70 7.87 -5.40
CA CYS A 67 -8.70 9.33 -5.21
C CYS A 67 -8.93 10.10 -6.52
N PHE A 68 -9.57 11.27 -6.40
CA PHE A 68 -9.92 12.12 -7.54
C PHE A 68 -8.74 12.45 -8.48
N PRO A 69 -7.52 12.78 -7.99
CA PRO A 69 -6.37 12.98 -8.88
C PRO A 69 -6.08 11.81 -9.81
N ALA A 70 -6.32 10.57 -9.36
CA ALA A 70 -6.12 9.39 -10.18
C ALA A 70 -7.25 9.21 -11.21
N LYS A 71 -8.52 9.40 -10.82
CA LYS A 71 -9.65 9.35 -11.76
C LYS A 71 -9.49 10.32 -12.93
N LEU A 72 -8.95 11.50 -12.67
CA LEU A 72 -8.77 12.55 -13.67
C LEU A 72 -7.73 12.19 -14.75
N VAL A 73 -6.83 11.26 -14.49
CA VAL A 73 -5.76 10.85 -15.44
C VAL A 73 -6.33 10.35 -16.76
N HIS A 74 -7.44 9.60 -16.74
CA HIS A 74 -8.09 9.07 -17.93
C HIS A 74 -8.50 10.20 -18.89
N GLY A 75 -9.06 11.29 -18.36
CA GLY A 75 -9.36 12.49 -19.14
C GLY A 75 -8.12 13.15 -19.76
N HIS A 76 -6.99 13.15 -19.05
CA HIS A 76 -5.73 13.67 -19.59
C HIS A 76 -5.19 12.81 -20.73
N VAL A 77 -5.29 11.47 -20.63
CA VAL A 77 -4.91 10.55 -21.71
C VAL A 77 -5.78 10.80 -22.95
N LEU A 78 -7.11 10.87 -22.79
CA LEU A 78 -8.04 11.18 -23.87
C LEU A 78 -7.75 12.54 -24.53
N SER A 79 -7.45 13.57 -23.73
CA SER A 79 -7.07 14.89 -24.25
C SER A 79 -5.83 14.88 -25.15
N LEU A 80 -4.87 13.98 -24.91
CA LEU A 80 -3.69 13.81 -25.76
C LEU A 80 -4.04 13.06 -27.07
N ILE A 81 -4.92 12.05 -26.99
CA ILE A 81 -5.45 11.34 -28.15
C ILE A 81 -6.19 12.33 -29.07
N GLU A 82 -7.06 13.18 -28.51
CA GLU A 82 -7.76 14.23 -29.26
C GLU A 82 -6.82 15.20 -29.97
N LYS A 83 -5.66 15.50 -29.36
CA LYS A 83 -4.59 16.33 -29.94
C LYS A 83 -3.76 15.59 -31.00
N LYS A 84 -4.05 14.32 -31.25
CA LYS A 84 -3.40 13.47 -32.27
C LYS A 84 -1.88 13.45 -32.11
N VAL A 85 -1.39 13.28 -30.87
CA VAL A 85 0.05 13.12 -30.62
C VAL A 85 0.54 11.81 -31.24
N ASP A 86 1.79 11.79 -31.70
CA ASP A 86 2.37 10.56 -32.29
C ASP A 86 2.59 9.47 -31.26
N ARG A 87 2.76 9.85 -29.99
CA ARG A 87 3.04 8.92 -28.89
C ARG A 87 2.75 9.57 -27.54
N ILE A 88 2.24 8.82 -26.58
CA ILE A 88 2.09 9.23 -25.19
C ILE A 88 3.25 8.63 -24.39
N PHE A 89 3.91 9.45 -23.56
CA PHE A 89 4.93 9.02 -22.61
C PHE A 89 4.37 9.16 -21.19
N PHE A 90 4.21 8.05 -20.47
CA PHE A 90 3.66 8.04 -19.12
C PHE A 90 4.34 6.96 -18.26
N PRO A 91 5.51 7.23 -17.66
CA PRO A 91 6.28 6.25 -16.91
C PRO A 91 5.62 5.85 -15.59
N MET A 92 5.85 4.63 -15.17
CA MET A 92 5.60 4.13 -13.82
C MET A 92 6.77 4.56 -12.92
N MET A 93 6.54 5.56 -12.07
CA MET A 93 7.57 6.08 -11.18
C MET A 93 7.47 5.40 -9.81
N VAL A 94 8.26 4.36 -9.56
CA VAL A 94 8.26 3.65 -8.27
C VAL A 94 9.01 4.44 -7.21
N ALA A 95 10.10 5.08 -7.60
CA ALA A 95 10.87 5.96 -6.74
C ALA A 95 11.37 7.18 -7.51
N VAL A 96 11.53 8.30 -6.81
CA VAL A 96 12.15 9.53 -7.32
C VAL A 96 13.28 9.96 -6.39
N PRO A 97 14.36 10.60 -6.90
CA PRO A 97 15.44 11.04 -6.03
C PRO A 97 14.93 11.99 -4.95
N SER A 98 15.33 11.76 -3.72
CA SER A 98 15.05 12.69 -2.62
C SER A 98 15.80 13.99 -2.86
N ASP A 99 15.11 15.10 -2.70
CA ASP A 99 15.67 16.44 -2.74
C ASP A 99 15.85 17.06 -1.35
N HIS A 100 15.54 16.30 -0.30
CA HIS A 100 15.77 16.72 1.07
C HIS A 100 17.23 16.51 1.49
N THR A 101 17.81 17.48 2.23
CA THR A 101 19.24 17.51 2.54
C THR A 101 19.65 16.60 3.70
N LYS A 102 18.74 16.40 4.67
CA LYS A 102 19.03 15.64 5.91
C LYS A 102 18.46 14.23 5.96
N PHE A 103 17.51 13.90 5.08
CA PHE A 103 16.85 12.62 5.10
C PHE A 103 16.49 12.15 3.70
N THR A 104 16.50 10.85 3.49
CA THR A 104 16.19 10.26 2.20
C THR A 104 14.85 9.53 2.24
N ALA A 105 13.87 10.03 1.49
CA ALA A 105 12.60 9.38 1.20
C ALA A 105 12.38 9.43 -0.30
N THR A 106 12.34 8.29 -0.96
CA THR A 106 12.34 8.19 -2.43
C THR A 106 11.07 7.61 -3.01
N SER A 107 10.27 6.90 -2.22
CA SER A 107 9.02 6.31 -2.70
C SER A 107 7.99 7.38 -3.09
N VAL A 108 7.09 7.02 -3.98
CA VAL A 108 5.86 7.79 -4.25
C VAL A 108 4.64 6.93 -3.91
N CYS A 109 3.46 7.53 -3.89
CA CYS A 109 2.21 6.82 -3.60
C CYS A 109 2.02 5.62 -4.57
N PRO A 110 1.60 4.44 -4.10
CA PRO A 110 1.36 3.27 -4.95
C PRO A 110 0.45 3.53 -6.16
N VAL A 111 -0.58 4.36 -5.98
CA VAL A 111 -1.45 4.78 -7.08
C VAL A 111 -0.65 5.59 -8.11
N VAL A 112 0.16 6.56 -7.67
CA VAL A 112 1.04 7.33 -8.56
C VAL A 112 2.04 6.42 -9.28
N GLN A 113 2.58 5.41 -8.60
CA GLN A 113 3.53 4.46 -9.19
C GLN A 113 2.97 3.73 -10.40
N ALA A 114 1.76 3.19 -10.27
CA ALA A 114 1.25 2.20 -11.23
C ALA A 114 -0.04 2.62 -11.98
N TYR A 115 -0.57 3.80 -11.71
CA TYR A 115 -1.76 4.29 -12.43
C TYR A 115 -1.52 4.46 -13.94
N PRO A 116 -0.30 4.80 -14.43
CA PRO A 116 0.00 4.69 -15.86
C PRO A 116 -0.35 3.33 -16.45
N ASN A 117 -0.05 2.23 -15.71
CA ASN A 117 -0.38 0.87 -16.13
C ASN A 117 -1.89 0.60 -16.15
N VAL A 118 -2.62 1.17 -15.19
CA VAL A 118 -4.10 1.12 -15.19
C VAL A 118 -4.64 1.77 -16.46
N CYS A 119 -4.22 3.00 -16.78
CA CYS A 119 -4.64 3.71 -18.00
C CYS A 119 -4.31 2.93 -19.29
N LYS A 120 -3.11 2.34 -19.37
CA LYS A 120 -2.73 1.53 -20.53
C LYS A 120 -3.69 0.36 -20.74
N ASN A 121 -4.10 -0.30 -19.65
CA ASN A 121 -4.97 -1.48 -19.70
C ASN A 121 -6.48 -1.14 -19.77
N THR A 122 -6.91 0.05 -19.35
CA THR A 122 -8.33 0.44 -19.36
C THR A 122 -8.70 1.33 -20.56
N ASP A 123 -7.87 2.34 -20.86
CA ASP A 123 -8.09 3.25 -22.00
C ASP A 123 -7.62 2.66 -23.32
N GLU A 124 -6.61 1.77 -23.28
CA GLU A 124 -6.02 1.08 -24.44
C GLU A 124 -5.73 2.03 -25.61
N PRO A 125 -4.90 3.10 -25.43
CA PRO A 125 -4.72 4.15 -26.43
C PRO A 125 -4.22 3.63 -27.79
N GLU A 126 -3.34 2.63 -27.77
CA GLU A 126 -2.81 2.03 -29.01
C GLU A 126 -3.85 1.18 -29.73
N LYS A 127 -4.58 0.31 -29.01
CA LYS A 127 -5.58 -0.58 -29.58
C LYS A 127 -6.79 0.19 -30.12
N ASN A 128 -7.31 1.15 -29.34
CA ASN A 128 -8.55 1.83 -29.66
C ASN A 128 -8.37 3.05 -30.58
N TYR A 129 -7.19 3.71 -30.53
CA TYR A 129 -6.97 4.98 -31.23
C TYR A 129 -5.69 5.02 -32.06
N GLY A 130 -4.89 3.95 -32.07
CA GLY A 130 -3.63 3.91 -32.81
C GLY A 130 -2.52 4.80 -32.25
N VAL A 131 -2.64 5.25 -30.99
CA VAL A 131 -1.64 6.11 -30.31
C VAL A 131 -0.81 5.28 -29.34
N PRO A 132 0.45 4.96 -29.67
CA PRO A 132 1.32 4.19 -28.78
C PRO A 132 1.51 4.90 -27.43
N MET A 133 1.51 4.12 -26.33
CA MET A 133 1.75 4.63 -24.98
C MET A 133 2.97 3.93 -24.37
N ASP A 134 4.05 4.68 -24.23
CA ASP A 134 5.26 4.20 -23.55
C ASP A 134 5.14 4.32 -22.05
N GLN A 135 5.48 3.24 -21.38
CA GLN A 135 5.25 3.07 -19.96
C GLN A 135 6.47 2.41 -19.29
N PRO A 136 7.66 3.06 -19.35
CA PRO A 136 8.81 2.53 -18.63
C PRO A 136 8.53 2.50 -17.13
N ILE A 137 9.05 1.48 -16.44
CA ILE A 137 9.09 1.49 -14.98
C ILE A 137 10.46 2.01 -14.52
N PHE A 138 10.44 2.98 -13.61
CA PHE A 138 11.64 3.62 -13.09
C PHE A 138 11.73 3.53 -11.57
N HIS A 139 12.88 3.02 -11.11
CA HIS A 139 13.28 2.96 -9.71
C HIS A 139 14.41 3.97 -9.46
N TRP A 140 14.09 5.25 -9.48
CA TRP A 140 15.05 6.34 -9.36
C TRP A 140 15.40 6.64 -7.90
N PHE A 141 15.94 5.65 -7.17
CA PHE A 141 16.35 5.87 -5.78
C PHE A 141 17.40 6.97 -5.59
N ASN A 142 18.14 7.29 -6.64
CA ASN A 142 19.12 8.37 -6.66
C ASN A 142 19.36 8.85 -8.10
N THR A 143 20.10 9.94 -8.23
CA THR A 143 20.40 10.57 -9.55
C THR A 143 21.19 9.66 -10.48
N LYS A 144 22.07 8.80 -9.94
CA LYS A 144 22.83 7.82 -10.75
C LYS A 144 21.89 6.78 -11.38
N LEU A 145 20.97 6.22 -10.61
CA LEU A 145 19.97 5.26 -11.14
C LEU A 145 18.99 5.94 -12.09
N ARG A 146 18.58 7.19 -11.81
CA ARG A 146 17.78 7.97 -12.78
C ARG A 146 18.48 8.02 -14.12
N ARG A 147 19.76 8.39 -14.15
CA ARG A 147 20.54 8.51 -15.36
C ARG A 147 20.69 7.19 -16.10
N SER A 148 21.16 6.15 -15.42
CA SER A 148 21.38 4.83 -16.06
C SER A 148 20.10 4.22 -16.60
N GLN A 149 19.03 4.18 -15.82
CA GLN A 149 17.75 3.58 -16.25
C GLN A 149 17.12 4.36 -17.40
N THR A 150 17.19 5.69 -17.38
CA THR A 150 16.70 6.52 -18.49
C THR A 150 17.50 6.24 -19.77
N ILE A 151 18.84 6.23 -19.70
CA ILE A 151 19.69 5.95 -20.87
C ILE A 151 19.38 4.55 -21.42
N ASP A 152 19.38 3.54 -20.55
CA ASP A 152 19.23 2.15 -20.99
C ASP A 152 17.87 1.93 -21.63
N TRP A 153 16.78 2.45 -21.04
CA TRP A 153 15.44 2.29 -21.60
C TRP A 153 15.28 2.98 -22.96
N PHE A 154 15.68 4.25 -23.12
CA PHE A 154 15.56 4.96 -24.39
C PHE A 154 16.51 4.41 -25.46
N HIS A 155 17.68 3.96 -25.06
CA HIS A 155 18.59 3.28 -25.98
C HIS A 155 18.00 1.98 -26.51
N GLU A 156 17.42 1.17 -25.63
CA GLU A 156 16.84 -0.12 -25.98
C GLU A 156 15.57 0.00 -26.84
N HIS A 157 14.63 0.89 -26.43
CA HIS A 157 13.31 0.96 -27.04
C HIS A 157 13.22 1.98 -28.18
N TRP A 158 13.89 3.13 -28.05
CA TRP A 158 13.86 4.17 -29.08
C TRP A 158 15.12 4.21 -29.97
N LYS A 159 16.11 3.34 -29.68
CA LYS A 159 17.37 3.24 -30.44
C LYS A 159 18.18 4.53 -30.48
N LEU A 160 18.08 5.38 -29.44
CA LEU A 160 18.81 6.64 -29.33
C LEU A 160 20.24 6.40 -28.83
N ASP A 161 21.17 7.26 -29.26
CA ASP A 161 22.57 7.19 -28.84
C ASP A 161 22.72 7.51 -27.35
N LYS A 162 23.54 6.71 -26.61
CA LYS A 162 23.75 6.89 -25.17
C LYS A 162 24.40 8.21 -24.78
N LYS A 163 25.31 8.76 -25.63
CA LYS A 163 25.96 10.05 -25.35
C LYS A 163 24.98 11.19 -25.55
N LEU A 164 24.11 11.06 -26.54
CA LEU A 164 23.04 12.03 -26.80
C LEU A 164 22.05 12.04 -25.63
N LEU A 165 21.60 10.86 -25.20
CA LEU A 165 20.70 10.70 -24.05
C LEU A 165 21.30 11.30 -22.77
N ASN A 166 22.59 11.09 -22.53
CA ASN A 166 23.28 11.66 -21.38
C ASN A 166 23.21 13.18 -21.37
N LYS A 167 23.46 13.84 -22.52
CA LYS A 167 23.33 15.30 -22.67
C LYS A 167 21.87 15.78 -22.49
N ALA A 168 20.90 15.02 -23.02
CA ALA A 168 19.49 15.37 -22.87
C ALA A 168 19.04 15.29 -21.39
N ILE A 169 19.56 14.34 -20.62
CA ILE A 169 19.33 14.27 -19.17
C ILE A 169 19.91 15.49 -18.47
N ASP A 170 21.11 15.95 -18.87
CA ASP A 170 21.70 17.17 -18.29
C ASP A 170 20.78 18.40 -18.51
N GLU A 171 20.18 18.53 -19.69
CA GLU A 171 19.21 19.60 -19.98
C GLU A 171 17.93 19.45 -19.12
N GLY A 172 17.44 18.23 -18.95
CA GLY A 172 16.32 17.94 -18.04
C GLY A 172 16.62 18.33 -16.58
N GLU A 173 17.79 17.96 -16.08
CA GLU A 173 18.25 18.30 -14.72
C GLU A 173 18.39 19.82 -14.51
N LYS A 174 18.97 20.52 -15.47
CA LYS A 174 19.07 22.00 -15.44
C LYS A 174 17.67 22.65 -15.39
N ALA A 175 16.75 22.18 -16.21
CA ALA A 175 15.38 22.70 -16.23
C ALA A 175 14.66 22.48 -14.91
N LEU A 176 14.77 21.28 -14.33
CA LEU A 176 14.16 20.95 -13.05
C LEU A 176 14.73 21.78 -11.90
N ASN A 177 16.07 21.93 -11.87
CA ASN A 177 16.74 22.74 -10.85
C ASN A 177 16.37 24.21 -10.97
N SER A 178 16.37 24.77 -12.20
CA SER A 178 15.93 26.16 -12.45
C SER A 178 14.49 26.38 -11.96
N TYR A 179 13.59 25.46 -12.24
CA TYR A 179 12.21 25.52 -11.78
C TYR A 179 12.10 25.56 -10.26
N ARG A 180 12.81 24.66 -9.56
CA ARG A 180 12.82 24.58 -8.09
C ARG A 180 13.40 25.84 -7.45
N THR A 181 14.54 26.32 -7.97
CA THR A 181 15.16 27.55 -7.47
C THR A 181 14.22 28.74 -7.63
N THR A 182 13.58 28.89 -8.79
CA THR A 182 12.62 29.97 -9.01
C THR A 182 11.42 29.88 -8.07
N LEU A 183 10.89 28.69 -7.79
CA LEU A 183 9.79 28.54 -6.82
C LEU A 183 10.18 29.00 -5.42
N LEU A 184 11.37 28.63 -4.94
CA LEU A 184 11.87 29.04 -3.63
C LEU A 184 12.15 30.55 -3.56
N GLU A 185 12.71 31.16 -4.63
CA GLU A 185 12.93 32.57 -4.71
C GLU A 185 11.62 33.38 -4.68
N GLU A 186 10.61 32.95 -5.42
CA GLU A 186 9.28 33.58 -5.38
C GLU A 186 8.61 33.40 -4.01
N GLY A 187 8.75 32.22 -3.40
CA GLY A 187 8.27 31.95 -2.04
C GLY A 187 8.95 32.86 -1.00
N GLN A 188 10.27 33.07 -1.13
CA GLN A 188 11.00 33.98 -0.24
C GLN A 188 10.49 35.42 -0.37
N LYS A 189 10.22 35.92 -1.58
CA LYS A 189 9.65 37.26 -1.79
C LYS A 189 8.30 37.44 -1.09
N VAL A 190 7.45 36.39 -1.15
CA VAL A 190 6.16 36.38 -0.44
C VAL A 190 6.36 36.48 1.06
N LEU A 191 7.30 35.70 1.63
CA LEU A 191 7.58 35.75 3.06
C LEU A 191 8.14 37.07 3.51
N ASP A 192 9.04 37.67 2.73
CA ASP A 192 9.61 38.99 3.02
C ASP A 192 8.52 40.10 2.99
N ASP A 193 7.59 40.05 2.05
CA ASP A 193 6.47 40.98 1.96
C ASP A 193 5.51 40.86 3.15
N VAL A 194 5.10 39.63 3.55
CA VAL A 194 4.20 39.46 4.69
C VAL A 194 4.87 39.80 6.03
N ARG A 195 6.19 39.60 6.16
CA ARG A 195 6.97 40.04 7.33
C ARG A 195 7.06 41.54 7.40
N ALA A 196 7.37 42.20 6.30
CA ALA A 196 7.42 43.67 6.21
C ALA A 196 6.07 44.31 6.54
N LYS A 197 4.96 43.71 6.17
CA LYS A 197 3.60 44.16 6.42
C LYS A 197 3.01 43.69 7.76
N ASN A 198 3.77 42.94 8.54
CA ASN A 198 3.30 42.27 9.77
C ASN A 198 1.99 41.47 9.60
N THR A 199 1.87 40.75 8.48
CA THR A 199 0.75 39.91 8.14
C THR A 199 1.19 38.44 8.03
N PHE A 200 0.40 37.60 7.34
CA PHE A 200 0.73 36.18 7.19
C PHE A 200 0.44 35.68 5.78
N ALA A 201 1.14 34.61 5.41
CA ALA A 201 0.85 33.80 4.24
C ALA A 201 0.30 32.43 4.68
N VAL A 202 -0.46 31.78 3.80
CA VAL A 202 -0.96 30.42 4.03
C VAL A 202 -0.18 29.47 3.12
N VAL A 203 0.45 28.44 3.72
CA VAL A 203 1.03 27.32 2.98
C VAL A 203 -0.07 26.28 2.77
N ILE A 204 -0.37 25.97 1.51
CA ILE A 204 -1.23 24.84 1.15
C ILE A 204 -0.35 23.59 1.12
N ALA A 205 -0.39 22.83 2.21
CA ALA A 205 0.29 21.55 2.30
C ALA A 205 -0.45 20.50 1.46
N GLY A 206 0.25 19.97 0.46
CA GLY A 206 -0.28 19.00 -0.48
C GLY A 206 0.83 18.38 -1.31
N ARG A 207 0.45 17.46 -2.18
CA ARG A 207 1.36 16.88 -3.17
C ARG A 207 1.41 17.80 -4.41
N PRO A 208 2.44 17.73 -5.26
CA PRO A 208 2.58 18.61 -6.42
C PRO A 208 1.32 18.70 -7.30
N TYR A 209 0.62 17.58 -7.52
CA TYR A 209 -0.60 17.55 -8.32
C TYR A 209 -1.83 18.22 -7.65
N HIS A 210 -1.76 18.55 -6.36
CA HIS A 210 -2.77 19.38 -5.70
C HIS A 210 -2.67 20.87 -6.14
N ALA A 211 -1.69 21.24 -6.95
CA ALA A 211 -1.66 22.54 -7.62
C ALA A 211 -2.64 22.64 -8.81
N ASP A 212 -3.23 21.51 -9.25
CA ASP A 212 -4.27 21.52 -10.28
C ASP A 212 -5.56 22.19 -9.75
N MET A 213 -6.09 23.14 -10.52
CA MET A 213 -7.21 24.00 -10.10
C MET A 213 -8.52 23.22 -9.93
N LEU A 214 -8.72 22.13 -10.68
CA LEU A 214 -9.90 21.28 -10.51
C LEU A 214 -9.76 20.42 -9.26
N ILE A 215 -8.61 19.80 -9.06
CA ILE A 215 -8.32 18.93 -7.90
C ILE A 215 -8.42 19.73 -6.60
N ASN A 216 -7.93 20.96 -6.56
CA ASN A 216 -7.92 21.79 -5.37
C ASN A 216 -9.13 22.74 -5.24
N HIS A 217 -10.15 22.62 -6.11
CA HIS A 217 -11.33 23.49 -6.10
C HIS A 217 -11.00 24.98 -6.10
N ASN A 218 -9.85 25.35 -6.70
CA ASN A 218 -9.37 26.74 -6.78
C ASN A 218 -9.18 27.42 -5.41
N ILE A 219 -8.75 26.65 -4.40
CA ILE A 219 -8.54 27.14 -3.01
C ILE A 219 -7.66 28.37 -2.93
N ALA A 220 -6.58 28.41 -3.70
CA ALA A 220 -5.66 29.57 -3.71
C ALA A 220 -6.40 30.87 -4.01
N SER A 221 -7.36 30.88 -4.95
CA SER A 221 -8.16 32.06 -5.29
C SER A 221 -9.06 32.52 -4.15
N HIS A 222 -9.56 31.62 -3.31
CA HIS A 222 -10.36 31.99 -2.12
C HIS A 222 -9.50 32.77 -1.11
N PHE A 223 -8.26 32.37 -0.87
CA PHE A 223 -7.32 33.08 0.02
C PHE A 223 -6.90 34.44 -0.59
N THR A 224 -6.47 34.44 -1.85
CA THR A 224 -5.95 35.66 -2.51
C THR A 224 -7.05 36.71 -2.72
N ALA A 225 -8.31 36.32 -2.95
CA ALA A 225 -9.46 37.24 -2.98
C ALA A 225 -9.70 37.97 -1.64
N MET A 226 -9.20 37.42 -0.53
CA MET A 226 -9.24 38.04 0.80
C MET A 226 -7.91 38.72 1.18
N GLY A 227 -7.00 38.90 0.21
CA GLY A 227 -5.70 39.58 0.40
C GLY A 227 -4.66 38.72 1.12
N ILE A 228 -4.87 37.39 1.25
CA ILE A 228 -3.93 36.49 1.91
C ILE A 228 -3.07 35.80 0.85
N PRO A 229 -1.75 36.01 0.86
CA PRO A 229 -0.82 35.31 -0.04
C PRO A 229 -0.79 33.79 0.24
N VAL A 230 -0.57 33.01 -0.83
CA VAL A 230 -0.55 31.55 -0.77
C VAL A 230 0.81 31.03 -1.25
N LEU A 231 1.35 30.10 -0.50
CA LEU A 231 2.51 29.30 -0.84
C LEU A 231 2.10 27.82 -1.04
N THR A 232 2.84 27.10 -1.86
CA THR A 232 2.76 25.62 -1.90
C THR A 232 3.88 25.03 -1.06
N THR A 233 3.79 23.74 -0.76
CA THR A 233 4.85 23.01 -0.07
C THR A 233 6.22 23.21 -0.75
N GLU A 234 6.25 23.16 -2.09
CA GLU A 234 7.47 23.24 -2.89
C GLU A 234 8.05 24.66 -2.97
N SER A 235 7.24 25.69 -2.74
CA SER A 235 7.67 27.10 -2.77
C SER A 235 8.04 27.65 -1.40
N LEU A 236 7.93 26.83 -0.33
CA LEU A 236 8.26 27.27 1.03
C LEU A 236 9.76 27.18 1.29
N PRO A 237 10.47 28.30 1.50
CA PRO A 237 11.89 28.30 1.81
C PRO A 237 12.22 27.49 3.07
N GLY A 238 13.31 26.72 3.02
CA GLY A 238 13.78 25.89 4.12
C GLY A 238 13.05 24.56 4.29
N VAL A 239 12.04 24.23 3.45
CA VAL A 239 11.27 22.99 3.56
C VAL A 239 12.12 21.72 3.38
N TYR A 240 13.16 21.81 2.56
CA TYR A 240 14.06 20.69 2.27
C TYR A 240 15.15 20.46 3.33
N ASP A 241 15.25 21.35 4.33
CA ASP A 241 16.33 21.32 5.34
C ASP A 241 15.83 20.95 6.74
N GLN A 242 14.55 20.63 6.89
CA GLN A 242 13.96 20.28 8.17
C GLN A 242 14.44 18.91 8.66
N ASP A 243 14.66 18.75 9.95
CA ASP A 243 14.96 17.43 10.57
C ASP A 243 13.64 16.69 10.88
N VAL A 244 12.97 16.26 9.83
CA VAL A 244 11.64 15.65 9.92
C VAL A 244 11.63 14.37 10.74
N PRO A 245 12.59 13.42 10.61
CA PRO A 245 12.55 12.17 11.37
C PRO A 245 12.58 12.32 12.89
N SER A 246 13.21 13.40 13.38
CA SER A 246 13.32 13.67 14.83
C SER A 246 12.04 14.23 15.44
N HIS A 247 11.08 14.70 14.62
CA HIS A 247 9.87 15.38 15.05
C HIS A 247 8.58 14.63 14.75
N THR A 248 8.63 13.54 13.97
CA THR A 248 7.45 12.79 13.60
C THR A 248 7.45 11.36 14.11
N ARG A 249 6.27 10.87 14.50
CA ARG A 249 6.04 9.46 14.85
C ARG A 249 5.96 8.58 13.63
N ILE A 250 5.47 9.11 12.51
CA ILE A 250 5.26 8.32 11.27
C ILE A 250 6.59 7.97 10.58
N GLU A 251 6.60 6.82 9.93
CA GLU A 251 7.71 6.40 9.10
C GLU A 251 7.54 6.96 7.69
N ILE A 252 8.37 7.93 7.32
CA ILE A 252 8.24 8.61 6.04
C ILE A 252 9.06 7.90 4.97
N LYS A 253 8.37 7.28 4.01
CA LYS A 253 8.95 6.68 2.80
C LYS A 253 8.72 7.56 1.55
N ASN A 254 7.65 8.36 1.57
CA ASN A 254 7.23 9.17 0.44
C ASN A 254 7.85 10.56 0.49
N THR A 255 8.53 10.95 -0.59
CA THR A 255 9.22 12.24 -0.68
C THR A 255 8.28 13.46 -0.57
N PHE A 256 7.03 13.34 -1.04
CA PHE A 256 6.05 14.43 -0.92
C PHE A 256 5.56 14.60 0.52
N HIS A 257 5.42 13.49 1.26
CA HIS A 257 5.06 13.54 2.68
C HIS A 257 6.15 14.20 3.53
N LEU A 258 7.42 13.93 3.18
CA LEU A 258 8.57 14.56 3.83
C LEU A 258 8.47 16.09 3.77
N ARG A 259 8.11 16.63 2.60
CA ARG A 259 7.93 18.10 2.42
C ARG A 259 6.70 18.62 3.18
N MET A 260 5.59 17.86 3.21
CA MET A 260 4.38 18.27 3.94
C MET A 260 4.64 18.38 5.45
N ILE A 261 5.34 17.42 6.03
CA ILE A 261 5.75 17.48 7.44
C ILE A 261 6.77 18.61 7.67
N GLY A 262 7.74 18.79 6.77
CA GLY A 262 8.68 19.92 6.83
C GLY A 262 7.97 21.28 6.80
N ALA A 263 6.94 21.43 5.97
CA ALA A 263 6.10 22.63 5.93
C ALA A 263 5.33 22.84 7.23
N THR A 264 4.85 21.76 7.88
CA THR A 264 4.20 21.81 9.19
C THR A 264 5.17 22.32 10.27
N MET A 265 6.41 21.82 10.28
CA MET A 265 7.43 22.28 11.22
C MET A 265 7.74 23.78 11.07
N ILE A 266 7.83 24.26 9.85
CA ILE A 266 8.03 25.69 9.57
C ILE A 266 6.81 26.49 10.02
N ALA A 267 5.60 26.06 9.64
CA ALA A 267 4.37 26.77 10.00
C ALA A 267 4.14 26.83 11.52
N ALA A 268 4.52 25.79 12.26
CA ALA A 268 4.45 25.80 13.72
C ALA A 268 5.34 26.87 14.35
N LYS A 269 6.54 27.12 13.79
CA LYS A 269 7.56 28.00 14.35
C LYS A 269 7.54 29.44 13.80
N ASP A 270 7.16 29.66 12.52
CA ASP A 270 7.17 30.98 11.89
C ASP A 270 5.84 31.72 12.12
N PRO A 271 5.82 32.86 12.84
CA PRO A 271 4.59 33.59 13.15
C PRO A 271 3.85 34.15 11.92
N ASN A 272 4.52 34.24 10.79
CA ASN A 272 3.96 34.76 9.54
C ASN A 272 3.49 33.67 8.57
N VAL A 273 3.57 32.39 8.96
CA VAL A 273 3.18 31.23 8.14
C VAL A 273 2.04 30.46 8.82
N GLU A 274 0.93 30.31 8.13
CA GLU A 274 -0.21 29.50 8.55
C GLU A 274 -0.33 28.27 7.64
N LEU A 275 -1.00 27.21 8.12
CA LEU A 275 -1.05 25.92 7.43
C LEU A 275 -2.48 25.55 7.02
N ALA A 276 -2.67 25.23 5.75
CA ALA A 276 -3.85 24.58 5.24
C ALA A 276 -3.45 23.29 4.53
N GLN A 277 -4.13 22.18 4.78
CA GLN A 277 -3.87 20.91 4.12
C GLN A 277 -5.01 20.55 3.16
N ILE A 278 -4.65 20.12 1.95
CA ILE A 278 -5.57 19.43 1.05
C ILE A 278 -5.51 17.94 1.35
N VAL A 279 -6.66 17.38 1.66
CA VAL A 279 -6.88 15.95 1.90
C VAL A 279 -7.75 15.41 0.77
N SER A 280 -7.25 14.47 -0.01
CA SER A 280 -8.06 13.81 -1.03
C SER A 280 -8.95 12.75 -0.41
N PHE A 281 -10.27 12.77 -0.66
CA PHE A 281 -11.16 11.68 -0.27
C PHE A 281 -10.67 10.35 -0.85
N GLY A 282 -10.71 9.29 -0.06
CA GLY A 282 -10.18 7.98 -0.45
C GLY A 282 -8.64 7.87 -0.42
N CYS A 283 -7.90 8.92 -0.02
CA CYS A 283 -6.45 8.85 0.11
C CYS A 283 -6.02 8.23 1.43
N GLY A 284 -5.56 6.99 1.40
CA GLY A 284 -5.10 6.29 2.59
C GLY A 284 -3.89 6.90 3.30
N HIS A 285 -3.08 7.66 2.60
CA HIS A 285 -1.93 8.35 3.22
C HIS A 285 -2.34 9.65 3.93
N ASP A 286 -3.30 10.40 3.37
CA ASP A 286 -3.73 11.65 3.99
C ASP A 286 -4.38 11.42 5.35
N SER A 287 -5.08 10.30 5.53
CA SER A 287 -5.71 9.96 6.81
C SER A 287 -4.71 9.90 7.98
N ILE A 288 -3.46 9.52 7.70
CA ILE A 288 -2.40 9.39 8.70
C ILE A 288 -1.60 10.70 8.82
N LEU A 289 -1.28 11.31 7.67
CA LEU A 289 -0.54 12.57 7.64
C LEU A 289 -1.28 13.68 8.36
N THR A 290 -2.58 13.78 8.15
CA THR A 290 -3.42 14.80 8.79
C THR A 290 -3.34 14.73 10.31
N ASP A 291 -3.50 13.52 10.87
CA ASP A 291 -3.40 13.31 12.31
C ASP A 291 -2.03 13.72 12.87
N GLU A 292 -0.96 13.37 12.18
CA GLU A 292 0.39 13.70 12.62
C GLU A 292 0.69 15.20 12.50
N MET A 293 0.28 15.82 11.39
CA MET A 293 0.43 17.28 11.19
C MET A 293 -0.37 18.06 12.23
N MET A 294 -1.60 17.66 12.55
CA MET A 294 -2.40 18.26 13.61
C MET A 294 -1.71 18.11 14.97
N ARG A 295 -1.23 16.90 15.29
CA ARG A 295 -0.48 16.67 16.54
C ARG A 295 0.71 17.63 16.67
N MET A 296 1.52 17.76 15.63
CA MET A 296 2.69 18.64 15.63
C MET A 296 2.27 20.10 15.82
N MET A 297 1.26 20.58 15.11
CA MET A 297 0.73 21.95 15.27
C MET A 297 0.26 22.19 16.71
N HIS A 298 -0.50 21.25 17.30
CA HIS A 298 -0.99 21.36 18.68
C HIS A 298 0.09 21.29 19.73
N GLN A 299 1.14 20.48 19.51
CA GLN A 299 2.23 20.33 20.49
C GLN A 299 3.20 21.52 20.43
N ASP A 300 3.53 22.00 19.23
CA ASP A 300 4.64 22.92 19.04
C ASP A 300 4.18 24.38 18.81
N SER A 301 2.88 24.64 18.77
CA SER A 301 2.35 26.00 18.55
C SER A 301 0.95 26.19 19.16
N ASN A 302 0.50 27.46 19.18
CA ASN A 302 -0.89 27.84 19.46
C ASN A 302 -1.73 28.00 18.19
N LYS A 303 -1.28 27.42 17.08
CA LYS A 303 -1.92 27.54 15.77
C LYS A 303 -2.79 26.35 15.46
N GLU A 304 -3.89 26.62 14.78
CA GLU A 304 -4.75 25.60 14.19
C GLU A 304 -4.40 25.38 12.72
N MET A 305 -4.52 24.16 12.25
CA MET A 305 -4.38 23.81 10.83
C MET A 305 -5.75 23.73 10.17
N LEU A 306 -5.91 24.35 9.01
CA LEU A 306 -7.12 24.15 8.19
C LEU A 306 -6.99 22.87 7.38
N MET A 307 -7.80 21.87 7.68
CA MET A 307 -7.93 20.66 6.87
C MET A 307 -9.08 20.82 5.87
N LEU A 308 -8.84 20.63 4.58
CA LEU A 308 -9.83 20.67 3.50
C LEU A 308 -9.88 19.30 2.80
N LYS A 309 -10.90 18.50 3.12
CA LYS A 309 -11.14 17.20 2.49
C LYS A 309 -11.95 17.43 1.21
N LEU A 310 -11.39 17.06 0.08
CA LEU A 310 -11.91 17.30 -1.26
C LEU A 310 -12.08 15.99 -2.03
N ASP A 311 -13.11 15.96 -2.85
CA ASP A 311 -13.43 14.89 -3.80
C ASP A 311 -13.74 15.49 -5.19
N GLU A 312 -14.39 14.74 -6.05
CA GLU A 312 -14.85 15.19 -7.38
C GLU A 312 -16.09 16.09 -7.35
N GLY A 313 -16.77 16.21 -6.21
CA GLY A 313 -17.96 17.03 -6.05
C GLY A 313 -17.65 18.54 -5.98
N ASP A 314 -18.54 19.39 -6.46
CA ASP A 314 -18.37 20.85 -6.36
C ASP A 314 -18.68 21.36 -4.94
N ALA A 315 -17.62 21.51 -4.13
CA ALA A 315 -17.70 21.97 -2.75
C ALA A 315 -17.29 23.45 -2.56
N ARG A 316 -17.31 24.29 -3.59
CA ARG A 316 -16.79 25.68 -3.53
C ARG A 316 -17.44 26.51 -2.43
N GLY A 317 -18.75 26.40 -2.22
CA GLY A 317 -19.46 27.13 -1.16
C GLY A 317 -18.98 26.75 0.25
N PRO A 318 -19.10 25.49 0.67
CA PRO A 318 -18.61 25.02 1.95
C PRO A 318 -17.09 25.28 2.18
N VAL A 319 -16.26 25.09 1.17
CA VAL A 319 -14.82 25.37 1.23
C VAL A 319 -14.58 26.85 1.50
N GLY A 320 -15.27 27.74 0.80
CA GLY A 320 -15.15 29.19 0.99
C GLY A 320 -15.53 29.63 2.42
N ILE A 321 -16.58 29.05 3.02
CA ILE A 321 -16.98 29.31 4.41
C ILE A 321 -15.88 28.88 5.38
N ARG A 322 -15.34 27.67 5.22
CA ARG A 322 -14.25 27.15 6.08
C ARG A 322 -12.99 28.01 6.00
N ILE A 323 -12.63 28.46 4.81
CA ILE A 323 -11.48 29.36 4.59
C ILE A 323 -11.71 30.69 5.29
N LYS A 324 -12.89 31.31 5.15
CA LYS A 324 -13.23 32.56 5.86
C LYS A 324 -13.13 32.39 7.38
N SER A 325 -13.75 31.33 7.93
CA SER A 325 -13.66 31.04 9.34
C SER A 325 -12.24 30.87 9.84
N PHE A 326 -11.41 30.14 9.09
CA PHE A 326 -10.00 29.97 9.41
C PHE A 326 -9.23 31.31 9.44
N ILE A 327 -9.41 32.16 8.41
CA ILE A 327 -8.76 33.47 8.36
C ILE A 327 -9.16 34.34 9.56
N GLU A 328 -10.44 34.38 9.93
CA GLU A 328 -10.89 35.14 11.08
C GLU A 328 -10.34 34.57 12.40
N THR A 329 -10.25 33.25 12.54
CA THR A 329 -9.56 32.60 13.68
C THR A 329 -8.09 33.00 13.78
N VAL A 330 -7.36 33.01 12.66
CA VAL A 330 -5.95 33.46 12.61
C VAL A 330 -5.85 34.93 13.02
N LYS A 331 -6.70 35.82 12.48
CA LYS A 331 -6.69 37.23 12.84
C LYS A 331 -6.97 37.44 14.33
N ALA A 332 -7.99 36.76 14.89
CA ALA A 332 -8.34 36.84 16.30
C ALA A 332 -7.19 36.36 17.22
N ARG A 333 -6.55 35.24 16.88
CA ARG A 333 -5.37 34.73 17.59
C ARG A 333 -4.22 35.72 17.56
N ARG A 334 -3.88 36.29 16.40
CA ARG A 334 -2.84 37.29 16.25
C ARG A 334 -3.15 38.56 17.06
N ALA A 335 -4.40 39.01 17.06
CA ALA A 335 -4.82 40.18 17.84
C ALA A 335 -4.76 39.92 19.36
N ALA A 336 -4.98 38.69 19.80
CA ALA A 336 -4.86 38.30 21.20
C ALA A 336 -3.42 38.25 21.70
N ASN A 337 -2.42 38.29 20.80
CA ASN A 337 -0.98 38.30 21.10
C ASN A 337 -0.59 37.26 22.16
N LEU A 338 -1.09 36.03 21.98
CA LEU A 338 -0.77 34.90 22.89
C LEU A 338 0.72 34.58 22.81
N PRO A 339 1.38 34.27 23.94
CA PRO A 339 2.77 33.87 23.93
C PRO A 339 2.93 32.58 23.12
N ASP A 340 4.08 32.46 22.43
CA ASP A 340 4.43 31.26 21.71
C ASP A 340 4.49 30.07 22.69
N LYS A 341 3.94 28.94 22.26
CA LYS A 341 4.01 27.71 23.02
C LYS A 341 5.44 27.17 22.94
N PRO A 342 6.08 26.84 24.09
CA PRO A 342 7.39 26.22 24.03
C PRO A 342 7.32 24.89 23.28
N GLU A 343 8.40 24.57 22.56
CA GLU A 343 8.55 23.29 21.87
C GLU A 343 8.33 22.14 22.86
N SER A 344 7.49 21.20 22.51
CA SER A 344 7.21 20.04 23.37
C SER A 344 8.47 19.22 23.59
N LYS A 345 8.79 18.95 24.85
CA LYS A 345 9.87 18.02 25.24
C LYS A 345 9.35 16.60 25.46
N GLU A 346 8.05 16.37 25.19
CA GLU A 346 7.51 15.02 25.33
C GLU A 346 8.17 14.07 24.32
N PRO A 347 8.63 12.90 24.76
CA PRO A 347 9.21 11.92 23.86
C PRO A 347 8.15 11.48 22.84
N LEU A 348 8.56 11.25 21.60
CA LEU A 348 7.67 10.78 20.53
C LEU A 348 6.97 9.46 20.89
N TYR A 349 7.61 8.65 21.74
CA TYR A 349 7.08 7.39 22.25
C TYR A 349 7.33 7.33 23.75
N HIS A 350 6.24 7.20 24.53
CA HIS A 350 6.29 7.29 25.99
C HIS A 350 6.77 6.01 26.68
N THR A 351 6.66 4.86 26.02
CA THR A 351 6.87 3.55 26.63
C THR A 351 7.75 2.66 25.77
N PRO A 352 9.10 2.75 25.92
CA PRO A 352 10.01 1.80 25.27
C PRO A 352 9.84 0.40 25.87
N PHE A 353 10.15 -0.63 25.07
CA PHE A 353 10.33 -1.99 25.56
C PHE A 353 11.81 -2.17 25.90
N VAL A 354 12.12 -2.29 27.18
CA VAL A 354 13.48 -2.47 27.69
C VAL A 354 13.76 -3.95 28.00
N ALA A 355 15.02 -4.28 28.32
CA ALA A 355 15.42 -5.68 28.53
C ALA A 355 14.64 -6.37 29.66
N GLU A 356 14.32 -5.65 30.73
CA GLU A 356 13.56 -6.12 31.88
C GLU A 356 12.11 -6.45 31.53
N ASP A 357 11.56 -5.81 30.49
CA ASP A 357 10.20 -6.01 30.03
C ASP A 357 9.95 -7.41 29.45
N LYS A 358 11.00 -8.07 29.01
CA LYS A 358 10.92 -9.44 28.50
C LYS A 358 10.28 -10.41 29.52
N GLN A 359 10.55 -10.23 30.79
CA GLN A 359 9.98 -11.05 31.88
C GLN A 359 8.74 -10.44 32.50
N ARG A 360 8.56 -9.13 32.37
CA ARG A 360 7.52 -8.37 33.05
C ARG A 360 6.27 -8.19 32.20
N ARG A 361 6.43 -7.97 30.89
CA ARG A 361 5.32 -7.63 30.01
C ARG A 361 4.75 -8.84 29.29
N ARG A 362 3.43 -8.89 29.26
CA ARG A 362 2.65 -9.78 28.40
C ARG A 362 2.49 -9.11 27.03
N ILE A 363 2.80 -9.83 25.97
CA ILE A 363 2.69 -9.35 24.60
C ILE A 363 1.37 -9.86 24.01
N LEU A 364 0.42 -8.96 23.79
CA LEU A 364 -0.82 -9.23 23.08
C LEU A 364 -0.57 -9.30 21.57
N THR A 365 -0.99 -10.39 20.95
CA THR A 365 -0.85 -10.58 19.50
C THR A 365 -2.22 -10.57 18.83
N PRO A 366 -2.60 -9.46 18.16
CA PRO A 366 -3.82 -9.42 17.36
C PRO A 366 -3.71 -10.34 16.15
N ASN A 367 -4.87 -10.75 15.60
CA ASN A 367 -4.91 -11.75 14.56
C ASN A 367 -4.59 -11.18 13.16
N LEU A 368 -3.71 -11.87 12.44
CA LEU A 368 -3.65 -11.82 10.99
C LEU A 368 -4.46 -13.00 10.40
N SER A 369 -4.20 -14.19 10.90
CA SER A 369 -5.07 -15.36 10.89
C SER A 369 -4.90 -16.10 12.20
N PRO A 370 -5.88 -16.92 12.64
CA PRO A 370 -5.77 -17.68 13.88
C PRO A 370 -4.51 -18.56 13.92
N ALA A 371 -4.23 -19.31 12.86
CA ALA A 371 -3.08 -20.20 12.77
C ALA A 371 -1.73 -19.45 12.77
N PHE A 372 -1.64 -18.34 12.03
CA PHE A 372 -0.43 -17.49 12.01
C PHE A 372 -0.13 -16.90 13.38
N THR A 373 -1.17 -16.46 14.10
CA THR A 373 -1.02 -15.86 15.43
C THR A 373 -0.50 -16.89 16.44
N VAL A 374 -0.96 -18.15 16.36
CA VAL A 374 -0.43 -19.25 17.16
C VAL A 374 1.06 -19.47 16.86
N LEU A 375 1.44 -19.59 15.57
CA LEU A 375 2.82 -19.78 15.16
C LEU A 375 3.74 -18.64 15.69
N ALA A 376 3.35 -17.39 15.49
CA ALA A 376 4.12 -16.23 15.93
C ALA A 376 4.29 -16.21 17.46
N GLY A 377 3.23 -16.54 18.19
CA GLY A 377 3.26 -16.63 19.65
C GLY A 377 4.13 -17.76 20.18
N GLU A 378 4.11 -18.94 19.57
CA GLU A 378 4.98 -20.05 19.97
C GLU A 378 6.46 -19.69 19.74
N TYR A 379 6.79 -19.02 18.64
CA TYR A 379 8.13 -18.48 18.43
C TYR A 379 8.54 -17.46 19.51
N MET A 380 7.66 -16.52 19.85
CA MET A 380 7.93 -15.55 20.91
C MET A 380 8.17 -16.20 22.26
N LYS A 381 7.38 -17.23 22.62
CA LYS A 381 7.57 -18.02 23.84
C LYS A 381 8.93 -18.72 23.85
N ARG A 382 9.34 -19.30 22.74
CA ARG A 382 10.67 -19.89 22.56
C ARG A 382 11.78 -18.86 22.85
N GLU A 383 11.62 -17.63 22.35
CA GLU A 383 12.56 -16.54 22.61
C GLU A 383 12.48 -16.01 24.05
N GLY A 384 11.60 -16.55 24.88
CA GLY A 384 11.44 -16.21 26.31
C GLY A 384 10.54 -15.00 26.57
N TYR A 385 9.68 -14.64 25.61
CA TYR A 385 8.62 -13.65 25.80
C TYR A 385 7.34 -14.31 26.28
N THR A 386 6.54 -13.59 27.06
CA THR A 386 5.18 -14.00 27.40
C THR A 386 4.22 -13.49 26.34
N ALA A 387 3.85 -14.33 25.38
CA ALA A 387 2.90 -13.99 24.33
C ALA A 387 1.51 -14.55 24.63
N GLU A 388 0.49 -13.73 24.41
CA GLU A 388 -0.92 -14.10 24.53
C GLU A 388 -1.66 -13.82 23.21
N HIS A 389 -2.30 -14.87 22.67
CA HIS A 389 -3.12 -14.78 21.48
C HIS A 389 -4.47 -14.19 21.83
N LEU A 390 -4.90 -13.21 21.08
CA LEU A 390 -6.21 -12.62 21.25
C LEU A 390 -7.27 -13.48 20.55
N PRO A 391 -8.52 -13.52 21.09
CA PRO A 391 -9.65 -14.03 20.34
C PRO A 391 -9.85 -13.26 19.03
N VAL A 392 -10.34 -13.96 18.00
CA VAL A 392 -10.73 -13.31 16.73
C VAL A 392 -11.75 -12.20 17.02
N ALA A 393 -11.58 -11.05 16.38
CA ALA A 393 -12.42 -9.87 16.57
C ALA A 393 -13.92 -10.24 16.42
N ASP A 394 -14.71 -9.82 17.37
CA ASP A 394 -16.17 -9.79 17.26
C ASP A 394 -16.65 -8.34 17.01
N LYS A 395 -17.96 -8.16 16.94
CA LYS A 395 -18.57 -6.85 16.70
C LYS A 395 -18.14 -5.80 17.72
N GLU A 396 -17.99 -6.16 19.00
CA GLU A 396 -17.57 -5.24 20.06
C GLU A 396 -16.12 -4.77 19.85
N ALA A 397 -15.21 -5.70 19.48
CA ALA A 397 -13.83 -5.34 19.16
C ALA A 397 -13.77 -4.38 17.95
N ILE A 398 -14.52 -4.64 16.89
CA ILE A 398 -14.60 -3.77 15.71
C ILE A 398 -15.12 -2.37 16.08
N GLU A 399 -16.18 -2.27 16.89
CA GLU A 399 -16.73 -0.99 17.34
C GLU A 399 -15.74 -0.21 18.23
N LEU A 400 -14.97 -0.89 19.08
CA LEU A 400 -13.92 -0.25 19.86
C LEU A 400 -12.79 0.27 18.94
N GLY A 401 -12.38 -0.51 17.95
CA GLY A 401 -11.40 -0.07 16.96
C GLY A 401 -11.90 1.17 16.20
N LYS A 402 -13.14 1.16 15.70
CA LYS A 402 -13.80 2.26 15.00
C LYS A 402 -13.90 3.52 15.86
N LYS A 403 -14.12 3.40 17.15
CA LYS A 403 -14.25 4.53 18.08
C LYS A 403 -12.98 5.37 18.16
N TYR A 404 -11.80 4.73 18.13
CA TYR A 404 -10.50 5.38 18.35
C TYR A 404 -9.63 5.50 17.08
N VAL A 405 -10.02 4.82 16.00
CA VAL A 405 -9.38 4.89 14.69
C VAL A 405 -10.41 5.31 13.66
N HIS A 406 -10.27 6.51 13.12
CA HIS A 406 -11.31 7.08 12.25
C HIS A 406 -11.50 6.32 10.93
N ASN A 407 -12.66 6.52 10.28
CA ASN A 407 -13.12 5.70 9.15
C ASN A 407 -12.27 5.81 7.87
N ASP A 408 -11.47 6.86 7.71
CA ASP A 408 -10.57 6.98 6.56
C ASP A 408 -9.34 6.06 6.66
N ILE A 409 -9.14 5.44 7.84
CA ILE A 409 -8.06 4.47 8.07
C ILE A 409 -8.50 3.09 7.55
N CYS A 410 -7.51 2.29 7.22
CA CYS A 410 -7.70 0.92 6.75
C CYS A 410 -8.46 0.05 7.77
N PHE A 411 -9.50 -0.64 7.34
CA PHE A 411 -10.29 -1.52 8.19
C PHE A 411 -9.46 -2.56 8.97
N PRO A 412 -8.42 -3.21 8.38
CA PRO A 412 -7.49 -4.08 9.13
C PRO A 412 -6.87 -3.42 10.37
N CYS A 413 -6.55 -2.15 10.30
CA CYS A 413 -6.02 -1.40 11.44
C CYS A 413 -7.04 -1.31 12.58
N GLN A 414 -8.30 -1.03 12.24
CA GLN A 414 -9.40 -0.95 13.21
C GLN A 414 -9.66 -2.31 13.88
N VAL A 415 -9.61 -3.39 13.10
CA VAL A 415 -9.77 -4.77 13.62
C VAL A 415 -8.68 -5.09 14.64
N ASN A 416 -7.42 -4.94 14.26
CA ASN A 416 -6.28 -5.28 15.12
C ASN A 416 -6.20 -4.44 16.40
N ILE A 417 -6.45 -3.14 16.28
CA ILE A 417 -6.47 -2.25 17.44
C ILE A 417 -7.69 -2.54 18.33
N GLY A 418 -8.83 -2.85 17.72
CA GLY A 418 -10.04 -3.21 18.42
C GLY A 418 -9.92 -4.48 19.26
N GLU A 419 -9.24 -5.51 18.76
CA GLU A 419 -8.95 -6.74 19.52
C GLU A 419 -8.17 -6.42 20.81
N VAL A 420 -7.13 -5.59 20.70
CA VAL A 420 -6.32 -5.19 21.85
C VAL A 420 -7.10 -4.31 22.82
N LEU A 421 -7.84 -3.33 22.33
CA LEU A 421 -8.66 -2.45 23.16
C LEU A 421 -9.73 -3.24 23.92
N LYS A 422 -10.37 -4.20 23.27
CA LYS A 422 -11.35 -5.08 23.93
C LYS A 422 -10.71 -5.90 25.04
N TRP A 423 -9.52 -6.45 24.80
CA TRP A 423 -8.79 -7.18 25.84
C TRP A 423 -8.48 -6.27 27.02
N LEU A 424 -7.93 -5.07 26.79
CA LEU A 424 -7.58 -4.11 27.84
C LEU A 424 -8.79 -3.64 28.66
N VAL A 425 -9.92 -3.38 28.01
CA VAL A 425 -11.16 -2.97 28.69
C VAL A 425 -11.71 -4.10 29.57
N ASN A 426 -11.58 -5.36 29.14
CA ASN A 426 -12.05 -6.53 29.86
C ASN A 426 -11.10 -7.00 30.99
N HIS A 427 -9.89 -6.42 31.08
CA HIS A 427 -8.89 -6.76 32.11
C HIS A 427 -8.41 -5.50 32.87
N PRO A 428 -9.33 -4.75 33.51
CA PRO A 428 -9.00 -3.50 34.20
C PRO A 428 -8.07 -3.67 35.41
N ASP A 429 -8.00 -4.86 35.95
CA ASP A 429 -7.14 -5.29 37.06
C ASP A 429 -5.68 -5.53 36.65
N VAL A 430 -5.39 -5.65 35.34
CA VAL A 430 -4.04 -5.87 34.84
C VAL A 430 -3.32 -4.51 34.69
N PRO A 431 -2.16 -4.29 35.38
CA PRO A 431 -1.44 -3.04 35.25
C PRO A 431 -0.97 -2.79 33.82
N GLN A 432 -1.29 -1.62 33.25
CA GLN A 432 -0.98 -1.26 31.87
C GLN A 432 0.52 -1.38 31.54
N ASN A 433 1.38 -1.03 32.49
CA ASN A 433 2.84 -1.12 32.35
C ASN A 433 3.38 -2.57 32.31
N THR A 434 2.51 -3.57 32.45
CA THR A 434 2.83 -5.00 32.28
C THR A 434 2.32 -5.57 30.96
N VAL A 435 1.77 -4.73 30.09
CA VAL A 435 1.18 -5.15 28.81
C VAL A 435 1.94 -4.49 27.65
N SER A 436 2.09 -5.23 26.57
CA SER A 436 2.57 -4.74 25.28
C SER A 436 1.65 -5.26 24.16
N MET A 437 1.54 -4.52 23.08
CA MET A 437 0.89 -4.92 21.83
C MET A 437 1.96 -5.19 20.78
N CYS A 438 1.87 -6.28 20.01
CA CYS A 438 2.74 -6.56 18.88
C CYS A 438 1.98 -6.48 17.57
N LEU A 439 2.47 -5.67 16.62
CA LEU A 439 1.90 -5.53 15.28
C LEU A 439 2.86 -6.06 14.22
N ALA A 440 2.34 -6.72 13.20
CA ALA A 440 3.11 -7.05 12.01
C ALA A 440 3.42 -5.78 11.20
N LYS A 441 4.65 -5.68 10.66
CA LYS A 441 5.10 -4.55 9.87
C LYS A 441 5.80 -5.05 8.61
N ASN A 442 5.03 -5.29 7.55
CA ASN A 442 5.55 -5.92 6.33
C ASN A 442 5.42 -5.10 5.05
N CYS A 443 4.59 -4.03 5.02
CA CYS A 443 4.32 -3.27 3.79
C CYS A 443 5.03 -1.93 3.80
N GLU A 444 6.04 -1.74 2.95
CA GLU A 444 6.83 -0.50 2.90
C GLU A 444 6.10 0.69 2.26
N ASN A 445 5.25 0.46 1.26
CA ASN A 445 4.62 1.51 0.46
C ASN A 445 3.11 1.65 0.69
N CYS A 446 2.52 0.89 1.60
CA CYS A 446 1.13 1.05 1.98
C CYS A 446 0.98 1.65 3.39
N ARG A 447 -0.23 2.05 3.75
CA ARG A 447 -0.52 2.65 5.08
C ARG A 447 -0.36 1.69 6.26
N ALA A 448 -0.27 0.37 6.01
CA ALA A 448 -0.05 -0.61 7.08
C ALA A 448 1.27 -0.41 7.84
N VAL A 449 2.27 0.21 7.22
CA VAL A 449 3.53 0.59 7.89
C VAL A 449 3.30 1.54 9.08
N GLN A 450 2.17 2.23 9.13
CA GLN A 450 1.83 3.23 10.15
C GLN A 450 0.89 2.69 11.25
N TYR A 451 0.51 1.42 11.25
CA TYR A 451 -0.42 0.88 12.24
C TYR A 451 0.05 1.06 13.67
N ALA A 452 1.36 0.98 13.94
CA ALA A 452 1.89 1.22 15.27
C ALA A 452 1.65 2.66 15.77
N VAL A 453 1.74 3.66 14.89
CA VAL A 453 1.47 5.07 15.22
C VAL A 453 0.00 5.29 15.54
N LEU A 454 -0.88 4.68 14.72
CA LEU A 454 -2.33 4.75 14.92
C LEU A 454 -2.76 4.01 16.19
N ALA A 455 -2.14 2.87 16.47
CA ALA A 455 -2.35 2.15 17.73
C ALA A 455 -1.92 3.00 18.93
N ARG A 456 -0.78 3.73 18.85
CA ARG A 456 -0.36 4.64 19.93
C ARG A 456 -1.40 5.73 20.18
N LYS A 457 -1.88 6.38 19.13
CA LYS A 457 -2.95 7.38 19.22
C LYS A 457 -4.20 6.78 19.88
N ALA A 458 -4.67 5.64 19.36
CA ALA A 458 -5.88 5.00 19.86
C ALA A 458 -5.76 4.59 21.34
N LEU A 459 -4.63 4.03 21.76
CA LEU A 459 -4.37 3.65 23.14
C LEU A 459 -4.26 4.87 24.06
N ASP A 460 -3.63 5.96 23.61
CA ASP A 460 -3.52 7.22 24.37
C ASP A 460 -4.91 7.84 24.62
N GLU A 461 -5.74 7.91 23.58
CA GLU A 461 -7.12 8.44 23.65
C GLU A 461 -8.04 7.54 24.50
N ALA A 462 -7.82 6.23 24.48
CA ALA A 462 -8.54 5.27 25.30
C ALA A 462 -8.07 5.21 26.76
N GLY A 463 -6.98 5.95 27.13
CA GLY A 463 -6.43 6.01 28.49
C GLY A 463 -5.38 4.95 28.80
N PHE A 464 -4.87 4.20 27.80
CA PHE A 464 -3.86 3.13 27.97
C PHE A 464 -2.45 3.59 27.59
N LYS A 465 -1.98 4.67 28.20
CA LYS A 465 -0.70 5.33 27.86
C LYS A 465 0.53 4.47 28.15
N ASP A 466 0.48 3.58 29.15
CA ASP A 466 1.62 2.76 29.58
C ASP A 466 1.76 1.44 28.83
N VAL A 467 0.84 1.13 27.91
CA VAL A 467 0.93 -0.03 27.03
C VAL A 467 1.99 0.23 25.96
N THR A 468 2.99 -0.64 25.87
CA THR A 468 4.04 -0.55 24.83
C THR A 468 3.56 -1.13 23.52
N ILE A 469 3.92 -0.51 22.38
CA ILE A 469 3.61 -1.00 21.04
C ILE A 469 4.93 -1.39 20.36
N ILE A 470 5.10 -2.68 20.12
CA ILE A 470 6.25 -3.25 19.42
C ILE A 470 5.84 -3.75 18.01
N THR A 471 6.79 -3.85 17.11
CA THR A 471 6.55 -4.37 15.76
C THR A 471 7.50 -5.51 15.43
N THR A 472 7.08 -6.43 14.57
CA THR A 472 7.94 -7.52 14.08
C THR A 472 8.96 -7.04 13.04
N GLY A 473 8.85 -5.81 12.55
CA GLY A 473 9.77 -5.18 11.62
C GLY A 473 11.02 -4.59 12.30
N VAL A 474 11.92 -4.05 11.49
CA VAL A 474 13.15 -3.41 12.01
C VAL A 474 12.79 -2.12 12.76
N ASP A 475 13.27 -2.01 13.98
CA ASP A 475 13.19 -0.79 14.76
C ASP A 475 14.31 0.18 14.37
N TYR A 476 14.06 0.97 13.32
CA TYR A 476 15.03 1.93 12.79
C TYR A 476 15.34 3.10 13.75
N LYS A 477 14.49 3.32 14.76
CA LYS A 477 14.64 4.42 15.72
C LYS A 477 15.26 3.96 17.05
N GLY A 478 15.51 2.66 17.22
CA GLY A 478 16.04 2.10 18.45
C GLY A 478 15.10 2.30 19.66
N MET A 479 13.79 2.34 19.42
CA MET A 479 12.79 2.66 20.45
C MET A 479 12.58 1.51 21.44
N HIS A 480 12.82 0.28 21.02
CA HIS A 480 12.54 -0.93 21.78
C HIS A 480 13.80 -1.81 21.95
N PRO A 481 14.83 -1.34 22.67
CA PRO A 481 16.11 -2.05 22.75
C PRO A 481 16.00 -3.44 23.40
N GLY A 482 14.96 -3.68 24.20
CA GLY A 482 14.70 -4.97 24.83
C GLY A 482 13.92 -5.97 23.97
N PHE A 483 13.35 -5.56 22.83
CA PHE A 483 12.61 -6.44 21.94
C PHE A 483 13.44 -6.74 20.69
N GLN A 484 13.93 -7.98 20.60
CA GLN A 484 14.69 -8.45 19.46
C GLN A 484 14.23 -9.87 19.10
N LEU A 485 13.83 -10.05 17.85
CA LEU A 485 13.62 -11.37 17.28
C LEU A 485 14.96 -11.90 16.77
N GLY A 486 15.22 -13.20 16.98
CA GLY A 486 16.47 -13.83 16.56
C GLY A 486 16.70 -13.76 15.06
N LEU A 487 17.95 -13.88 14.62
CA LEU A 487 18.29 -13.93 13.19
C LEU A 487 17.61 -15.09 12.45
N ASP A 488 17.26 -16.14 13.19
CA ASP A 488 16.57 -17.32 12.70
C ASP A 488 15.04 -17.17 12.66
N PHE A 489 14.46 -16.04 13.14
CA PHE A 489 13.02 -15.75 13.12
C PHE A 489 12.39 -16.04 11.74
N ARG A 490 12.99 -15.50 10.69
CA ARG A 490 12.48 -15.69 9.31
C ARG A 490 12.44 -17.16 8.89
N LEU A 491 13.40 -17.96 9.32
CA LEU A 491 13.47 -19.38 8.97
C LEU A 491 12.43 -20.21 9.71
N HIS A 492 12.16 -19.89 11.01
CA HIS A 492 11.09 -20.52 11.77
C HIS A 492 9.73 -20.17 11.18
N MET A 493 9.50 -18.88 10.95
CA MET A 493 8.26 -18.42 10.32
C MET A 493 8.05 -19.06 8.95
N LEU A 494 9.11 -19.24 8.16
CA LEU A 494 9.04 -19.90 6.86
C LEU A 494 8.51 -21.34 6.99
N TRP A 495 9.13 -22.18 7.82
CA TRP A 495 8.71 -23.57 7.98
C TRP A 495 7.29 -23.68 8.55
N GLY A 496 6.97 -22.80 9.50
CA GLY A 496 5.62 -22.70 10.04
C GLY A 496 4.60 -22.30 8.97
N LEU A 497 4.86 -21.26 8.20
CA LEU A 497 3.99 -20.78 7.12
C LEU A 497 3.73 -21.86 6.06
N VAL A 498 4.80 -22.50 5.56
CA VAL A 498 4.68 -23.52 4.52
C VAL A 498 3.86 -24.73 4.98
N THR A 499 4.03 -25.18 6.24
CA THR A 499 3.23 -26.28 6.79
C THR A 499 1.81 -25.84 7.16
N MET A 500 1.62 -24.61 7.62
CA MET A 500 0.32 -24.00 7.86
C MET A 500 -0.51 -23.96 6.57
N ASP A 501 0.05 -23.39 5.50
CA ASP A 501 -0.62 -23.31 4.20
C ASP A 501 -1.02 -24.70 3.67
N ALA A 502 -0.13 -25.68 3.83
CA ALA A 502 -0.42 -27.05 3.43
C ALA A 502 -1.60 -27.67 4.21
N ILE A 503 -1.70 -27.42 5.53
CA ILE A 503 -2.83 -27.87 6.35
C ILE A 503 -4.12 -27.15 5.93
N GLU A 504 -4.05 -25.85 5.68
CA GLU A 504 -5.17 -25.05 5.20
C GLU A 504 -5.69 -25.55 3.82
N ILE A 505 -4.78 -25.93 2.92
CA ILE A 505 -5.12 -26.52 1.62
C ILE A 505 -5.85 -27.86 1.82
N MET A 506 -5.34 -28.74 2.70
CA MET A 506 -6.00 -30.03 3.01
C MET A 506 -7.40 -29.84 3.59
N TYR A 507 -7.55 -28.89 4.50
CA TYR A 507 -8.84 -28.53 5.10
C TYR A 507 -9.85 -28.11 4.02
N ARG A 508 -9.47 -27.16 3.13
CA ARG A 508 -10.36 -26.65 2.07
C ARG A 508 -10.70 -27.69 1.03
N ALA A 509 -9.77 -28.61 0.74
CA ALA A 509 -10.01 -29.69 -0.21
C ALA A 509 -10.99 -30.76 0.30
N LEU A 510 -11.05 -31.01 1.63
CA LEU A 510 -11.89 -32.04 2.23
C LEU A 510 -13.24 -31.51 2.72
N ARG A 511 -13.25 -30.35 3.38
CA ARG A 511 -14.43 -29.79 4.06
C ARG A 511 -15.71 -29.77 3.23
N PRO A 512 -15.69 -29.41 1.92
CA PRO A 512 -16.89 -29.43 1.09
C PRO A 512 -17.40 -30.84 0.78
N TYR A 513 -16.57 -31.87 0.94
CA TYR A 513 -16.85 -33.27 0.51
C TYR A 513 -16.91 -34.26 1.65
N GLU A 514 -16.76 -33.84 2.92
CA GLU A 514 -16.86 -34.74 4.07
C GLU A 514 -18.25 -35.40 4.17
N VAL A 515 -18.29 -36.68 4.48
CA VAL A 515 -19.54 -37.39 4.64
C VAL A 515 -20.23 -37.00 5.96
N ASN A 516 -19.45 -36.94 7.04
CA ASN A 516 -19.96 -36.51 8.33
C ASN A 516 -19.52 -35.07 8.56
N ALA A 517 -20.48 -34.17 8.67
CA ALA A 517 -20.21 -32.75 8.86
C ALA A 517 -19.36 -32.50 10.13
N GLY A 518 -18.24 -31.81 9.96
CA GLY A 518 -17.33 -31.41 11.03
C GLY A 518 -16.15 -32.36 11.26
N ASP A 519 -16.03 -33.47 10.55
CA ASP A 519 -14.88 -34.39 10.73
C ASP A 519 -13.58 -33.71 10.28
N THR A 520 -13.59 -32.96 9.19
CA THR A 520 -12.44 -32.19 8.72
C THR A 520 -12.04 -31.14 9.75
N GLN A 521 -13.02 -30.45 10.36
CA GLN A 521 -12.75 -29.42 11.39
C GLN A 521 -12.10 -30.04 12.64
N LYS A 522 -12.56 -31.22 13.10
CA LYS A 522 -11.95 -31.90 14.24
C LYS A 522 -10.47 -32.21 13.99
N VAL A 523 -10.15 -32.73 12.79
CA VAL A 523 -8.76 -33.03 12.42
C VAL A 523 -7.93 -31.73 12.38
N TYR A 524 -8.48 -30.65 11.80
CA TYR A 524 -7.82 -29.37 11.75
C TYR A 524 -7.52 -28.81 13.15
N ASP A 525 -8.54 -28.76 14.03
CA ASP A 525 -8.42 -28.22 15.39
C ASP A 525 -7.43 -29.05 16.25
N GLU A 526 -7.31 -30.33 16.00
CA GLU A 526 -6.34 -31.19 16.68
C GLU A 526 -4.91 -30.99 16.18
N TRP A 527 -4.71 -30.91 14.85
CA TRP A 527 -3.36 -31.01 14.26
C TRP A 527 -2.71 -29.66 14.00
N MET A 528 -3.45 -28.61 13.64
CA MET A 528 -2.88 -27.30 13.37
C MET A 528 -2.06 -26.77 14.56
N PRO A 529 -2.56 -26.74 15.82
CA PRO A 529 -1.78 -26.29 16.96
C PRO A 529 -0.54 -27.15 17.22
N LYS A 530 -0.65 -28.49 17.04
CA LYS A 530 0.48 -29.40 17.24
C LYS A 530 1.63 -29.15 16.27
N VAL A 531 1.30 -28.95 14.98
CA VAL A 531 2.30 -28.68 13.94
C VAL A 531 2.92 -27.30 14.16
N MET A 532 2.12 -26.28 14.47
CA MET A 532 2.61 -24.91 14.73
C MET A 532 3.51 -24.85 15.96
N ALA A 533 3.19 -25.57 17.02
CA ALA A 533 4.04 -25.66 18.20
C ALA A 533 5.43 -26.23 17.87
N VAL A 534 5.49 -27.32 17.08
CA VAL A 534 6.78 -27.87 16.65
C VAL A 534 7.54 -26.91 15.73
N ALA A 535 6.85 -26.25 14.80
CA ALA A 535 7.47 -25.29 13.89
C ALA A 535 8.08 -24.08 14.64
N GLY A 536 7.37 -23.55 15.64
CA GLY A 536 7.83 -22.43 16.46
C GLY A 536 9.05 -22.77 17.34
N TYR A 537 9.22 -24.04 17.70
CA TYR A 537 10.32 -24.50 18.59
C TYR A 537 11.47 -25.22 17.88
N LEU A 538 11.58 -25.17 16.55
CA LEU A 538 12.72 -25.74 15.84
C LEU A 538 14.03 -25.10 16.34
N THR A 539 15.08 -25.92 16.53
CA THR A 539 16.41 -25.39 16.80
C THR A 539 17.09 -24.95 15.49
N THR A 540 18.10 -24.09 15.57
CA THR A 540 18.82 -23.58 14.37
C THR A 540 19.36 -24.71 13.51
N THR A 541 19.83 -25.82 14.11
CA THR A 541 20.30 -27.01 13.39
C THR A 541 19.17 -27.78 12.70
N GLN A 542 17.97 -27.73 13.25
CA GLN A 542 16.77 -28.37 12.68
C GLN A 542 16.15 -27.57 11.53
N LEU A 543 16.49 -26.28 11.39
CA LEU A 543 15.97 -25.45 10.29
C LEU A 543 16.44 -25.90 8.90
N VAL A 544 17.61 -26.56 8.81
CA VAL A 544 18.13 -27.11 7.54
C VAL A 544 17.45 -28.45 7.21
N ARG A 545 17.17 -29.27 8.24
CA ARG A 545 16.45 -30.54 8.13
C ARG A 545 15.44 -30.68 9.28
N PRO A 546 14.23 -30.18 9.14
CA PRO A 546 13.24 -30.18 10.21
C PRO A 546 12.56 -31.54 10.36
N SER A 547 13.35 -32.59 10.66
CA SER A 547 12.86 -33.97 10.71
C SER A 547 11.67 -34.17 11.63
N LYS A 548 11.70 -33.54 12.82
CA LYS A 548 10.55 -33.59 13.76
C LYS A 548 9.30 -32.90 13.21
N LEU A 549 9.47 -31.76 12.52
CA LEU A 549 8.35 -31.06 11.89
C LEU A 549 7.78 -31.91 10.76
N LEU A 550 8.63 -32.49 9.92
CA LEU A 550 8.18 -33.34 8.82
C LEU A 550 7.49 -34.63 9.31
N GLU A 551 7.98 -35.21 10.41
CA GLU A 551 7.34 -36.37 11.02
C GLU A 551 5.92 -36.07 11.53
N ILE A 552 5.74 -34.97 12.29
CA ILE A 552 4.42 -34.58 12.76
C ILE A 552 3.51 -34.12 11.62
N PHE A 553 4.08 -33.50 10.60
CA PHE A 553 3.36 -33.08 9.40
C PHE A 553 2.88 -34.31 8.59
N ASP A 554 3.69 -35.34 8.46
CA ASP A 554 3.28 -36.60 7.84
C ASP A 554 2.12 -37.24 8.61
N GLN A 555 2.16 -37.28 9.95
CA GLN A 555 1.07 -37.74 10.76
C GLN A 555 -0.22 -36.93 10.59
N CYS A 556 -0.08 -35.62 10.45
CA CYS A 556 -1.17 -34.70 10.13
C CYS A 556 -1.81 -35.06 8.78
N ILE A 557 -1.01 -35.28 7.73
CA ILE A 557 -1.50 -35.68 6.41
C ILE A 557 -2.29 -37.00 6.50
N GLU A 558 -1.75 -37.98 7.22
CA GLU A 558 -2.45 -39.26 7.43
C GLU A 558 -3.79 -39.07 8.15
N ALA A 559 -3.84 -38.19 9.17
CA ALA A 559 -5.09 -37.88 9.85
C ALA A 559 -6.13 -37.25 8.89
N PHE A 560 -5.74 -36.32 8.05
CA PHE A 560 -6.63 -35.79 7.03
C PHE A 560 -7.07 -36.83 6.00
N ASN A 561 -6.22 -37.82 5.67
CA ASN A 561 -6.57 -38.93 4.79
C ASN A 561 -7.64 -39.85 5.37
N THR A 562 -7.83 -39.89 6.70
CA THR A 562 -8.90 -40.68 7.33
C THR A 562 -10.30 -40.11 7.16
N VAL A 563 -10.42 -38.81 6.88
CA VAL A 563 -11.73 -38.17 6.68
C VAL A 563 -12.43 -38.76 5.46
N GLU A 564 -13.63 -39.30 5.68
CA GLU A 564 -14.41 -39.92 4.61
C GLU A 564 -15.02 -38.86 3.70
N ILE A 565 -14.90 -39.06 2.37
CA ILE A 565 -15.43 -38.15 1.35
C ILE A 565 -16.56 -38.78 0.57
N THR A 566 -17.44 -37.94 0.01
CA THR A 566 -18.59 -38.32 -0.81
C THR A 566 -18.21 -39.18 -2.02
N GLU A 567 -19.10 -40.08 -2.41
CA GLU A 567 -18.92 -40.96 -3.59
C GLU A 567 -18.68 -40.19 -4.87
N ASP A 568 -19.33 -39.04 -5.03
CA ASP A 568 -19.14 -38.20 -6.21
C ASP A 568 -17.67 -37.68 -6.27
N ARG A 569 -17.11 -37.25 -5.15
CA ARG A 569 -15.70 -36.78 -5.10
C ARG A 569 -14.72 -37.95 -5.33
N LYS A 570 -15.03 -39.17 -4.85
CA LYS A 570 -14.22 -40.36 -5.15
C LYS A 570 -14.21 -40.68 -6.65
N LYS A 571 -15.29 -40.38 -7.39
CA LYS A 571 -15.40 -40.49 -8.85
C LYS A 571 -14.82 -39.32 -9.63
N GLY A 572 -14.22 -38.33 -8.93
CA GLY A 572 -13.63 -37.13 -9.56
C GLY A 572 -14.61 -35.99 -9.83
N ILE A 573 -15.89 -36.13 -9.47
CA ILE A 573 -16.89 -35.08 -9.64
C ILE A 573 -16.62 -33.97 -8.60
N ARG A 574 -16.53 -32.73 -9.07
CA ARG A 574 -16.23 -31.57 -8.23
C ARG A 574 -17.43 -30.68 -8.04
N LYS A 575 -17.46 -29.99 -6.90
CA LYS A 575 -18.34 -28.85 -6.68
C LYS A 575 -17.82 -27.64 -7.47
N PRO A 576 -18.68 -26.65 -7.80
CA PRO A 576 -18.20 -25.42 -8.39
C PRO A 576 -17.13 -24.75 -7.52
N ARG A 577 -16.05 -24.28 -8.16
CA ARG A 577 -14.89 -23.72 -7.49
C ARG A 577 -14.93 -22.20 -7.48
N VAL A 578 -14.58 -21.60 -6.34
CA VAL A 578 -14.50 -20.15 -6.15
C VAL A 578 -13.16 -19.81 -5.51
N ALA A 579 -12.36 -18.96 -6.16
CA ALA A 579 -11.16 -18.41 -5.57
C ALA A 579 -11.48 -17.15 -4.77
N VAL A 580 -10.96 -17.06 -3.56
CA VAL A 580 -11.03 -15.88 -2.69
C VAL A 580 -9.64 -15.29 -2.60
N LEU A 581 -9.48 -14.05 -3.04
CA LEU A 581 -8.23 -13.34 -3.21
C LEU A 581 -8.36 -11.94 -2.60
N GLY A 582 -7.27 -11.22 -2.40
CA GLY A 582 -7.33 -9.82 -2.00
C GLY A 582 -6.33 -9.43 -0.94
N GLU A 583 -6.67 -8.44 -0.12
CA GLU A 583 -5.81 -7.92 0.95
C GLU A 583 -5.61 -8.98 2.04
N ILE A 584 -4.37 -9.07 2.54
CA ILE A 584 -3.91 -10.15 3.41
C ILE A 584 -4.81 -10.38 4.65
N LEU A 585 -5.15 -9.34 5.41
CA LEU A 585 -6.00 -9.54 6.59
C LEU A 585 -7.43 -9.92 6.16
N MET A 586 -7.96 -9.28 5.11
CA MET A 586 -9.29 -9.60 4.60
C MET A 586 -9.37 -11.06 4.12
N ASN A 587 -8.29 -11.61 3.57
CA ASN A 587 -8.28 -13.00 3.13
C ASN A 587 -8.27 -14.00 4.29
N TYR A 588 -7.47 -13.74 5.33
CA TYR A 588 -7.16 -14.78 6.32
C TYR A 588 -7.79 -14.56 7.68
N HIS A 589 -8.34 -13.37 7.96
CA HIS A 589 -9.04 -13.08 9.22
C HIS A 589 -10.54 -13.35 9.08
N PRO A 590 -11.07 -14.43 9.68
CA PRO A 590 -12.41 -14.92 9.35
C PRO A 590 -13.52 -13.91 9.67
N SER A 591 -13.42 -13.21 10.78
CA SER A 591 -14.48 -12.25 11.15
C SER A 591 -14.39 -10.95 10.35
N ALA A 592 -13.19 -10.50 9.98
CA ALA A 592 -13.04 -9.28 9.17
C ALA A 592 -13.71 -9.43 7.78
N ASN A 593 -13.69 -10.63 7.21
CA ASN A 593 -14.36 -10.91 5.94
C ASN A 593 -15.80 -11.46 6.06
N GLY A 594 -16.36 -11.48 7.28
CA GLY A 594 -17.71 -11.98 7.53
C GLY A 594 -17.84 -13.50 7.34
N PHE A 595 -16.79 -14.28 7.61
CA PHE A 595 -16.74 -15.74 7.47
C PHE A 595 -17.08 -16.23 6.04
N ILE A 596 -16.62 -15.47 5.03
CA ILE A 596 -16.95 -15.71 3.62
C ILE A 596 -16.63 -17.14 3.16
N GLU A 597 -15.51 -17.70 3.63
CA GLU A 597 -15.10 -19.06 3.32
C GLU A 597 -16.15 -20.09 3.78
N ASN A 598 -16.60 -19.98 5.03
CA ASN A 598 -17.66 -20.83 5.57
C ASN A 598 -18.99 -20.63 4.82
N TYR A 599 -19.31 -19.40 4.47
CA TYR A 599 -20.52 -19.10 3.71
C TYR A 599 -20.53 -19.78 2.33
N LEU A 600 -19.43 -19.70 1.60
CA LEU A 600 -19.27 -20.34 0.30
C LEU A 600 -19.34 -21.88 0.40
N MET A 601 -18.61 -22.48 1.35
CA MET A 601 -18.62 -23.93 1.56
C MET A 601 -20.00 -24.45 1.96
N ASN A 602 -20.71 -23.75 2.86
CA ASN A 602 -22.07 -24.10 3.27
C ASN A 602 -23.08 -23.95 2.11
N ASN A 603 -22.79 -23.15 1.10
CA ASN A 603 -23.56 -23.04 -0.14
C ASN A 603 -23.08 -24.01 -1.24
N GLY A 604 -22.25 -25.00 -0.90
CA GLY A 604 -21.84 -26.08 -1.78
C GLY A 604 -20.74 -25.70 -2.78
N MET A 605 -19.90 -24.71 -2.45
CA MET A 605 -18.73 -24.35 -3.24
C MET A 605 -17.47 -25.02 -2.69
N GLU A 606 -16.53 -25.33 -3.58
CA GLU A 606 -15.14 -25.62 -3.21
C GLU A 606 -14.35 -24.31 -3.24
N VAL A 607 -13.74 -23.95 -2.12
CA VAL A 607 -13.04 -22.67 -1.97
C VAL A 607 -11.54 -22.85 -2.19
N TYR A 608 -11.00 -22.06 -3.09
CA TYR A 608 -9.56 -21.86 -3.26
C TYR A 608 -9.14 -20.58 -2.54
N LEU A 609 -8.14 -20.67 -1.68
CA LEU A 609 -7.49 -19.53 -1.04
C LEU A 609 -5.97 -19.70 -1.22
N PRO A 610 -5.24 -18.67 -1.71
CA PRO A 610 -3.79 -18.77 -1.86
C PRO A 610 -3.09 -18.96 -0.52
N GLY A 611 -1.90 -19.52 -0.53
CA GLY A 611 -1.09 -19.66 0.67
C GLY A 611 -0.54 -18.32 1.14
N MET A 612 -0.49 -18.12 2.46
CA MET A 612 0.09 -16.91 3.06
C MET A 612 1.62 -16.81 2.81
N THR A 613 2.28 -17.94 2.60
CA THR A 613 3.73 -18.01 2.32
C THR A 613 4.13 -17.13 1.14
N ASP A 614 3.34 -17.10 0.06
CA ASP A 614 3.68 -16.34 -1.15
C ASP A 614 3.61 -14.84 -0.95
N PHE A 615 2.72 -14.35 -0.09
CA PHE A 615 2.71 -12.96 0.32
C PHE A 615 4.04 -12.52 0.95
N PHE A 616 4.63 -13.38 1.81
CA PHE A 616 5.92 -13.07 2.44
C PHE A 616 7.13 -13.32 1.52
N ARG A 617 6.94 -14.05 0.42
CA ARG A 617 7.99 -14.39 -0.56
C ARG A 617 8.03 -13.49 -1.78
N VAL A 618 6.96 -12.76 -2.07
CA VAL A 618 6.88 -11.90 -3.28
C VAL A 618 8.06 -10.94 -3.40
N ASP A 619 8.56 -10.43 -2.28
CA ASP A 619 9.74 -9.56 -2.23
C ASP A 619 11.01 -10.23 -2.78
N GLU A 620 11.15 -11.54 -2.69
CA GLU A 620 12.30 -12.27 -3.25
C GLU A 620 12.28 -12.22 -4.77
N VAL A 621 11.11 -12.47 -5.35
CA VAL A 621 10.89 -12.42 -6.80
C VAL A 621 11.14 -11.00 -7.32
N VAL A 622 10.57 -10.01 -6.66
CA VAL A 622 10.75 -8.59 -7.01
C VAL A 622 12.22 -8.18 -6.94
N ARG A 623 12.93 -8.59 -5.88
CA ARG A 623 14.36 -8.33 -5.70
C ARG A 623 15.20 -8.97 -6.79
N ALA A 624 14.92 -10.22 -7.14
CA ALA A 624 15.59 -10.92 -8.22
C ALA A 624 15.40 -10.22 -9.58
N GLU A 625 14.18 -9.77 -9.90
CA GLU A 625 13.90 -9.04 -11.12
C GLU A 625 14.55 -7.65 -11.13
N LYS A 626 14.56 -6.93 -10.01
CA LYS A 626 15.29 -5.64 -9.87
C LYS A 626 16.78 -5.81 -10.09
N LEU A 627 17.39 -6.86 -9.51
CA LEU A 627 18.82 -7.17 -9.72
C LEU A 627 19.13 -7.47 -11.19
N LYS A 628 18.32 -8.29 -11.83
CA LYS A 628 18.46 -8.66 -13.24
C LYS A 628 18.44 -7.45 -14.18
N ARG A 629 17.64 -6.44 -13.85
CA ARG A 629 17.47 -5.23 -14.66
C ARG A 629 18.34 -4.04 -14.21
N GLY A 630 19.17 -4.20 -13.18
CA GLY A 630 20.01 -3.12 -12.64
C GLY A 630 19.21 -2.03 -11.88
N PHE A 631 18.05 -2.35 -11.34
CA PHE A 631 17.18 -1.44 -10.60
C PHE A 631 17.47 -1.41 -9.08
N SER A 632 18.37 -2.28 -8.61
CA SER A 632 18.71 -2.35 -7.19
C SER A 632 19.56 -1.15 -6.75
N ALA A 633 19.23 -0.59 -5.58
CA ALA A 633 20.03 0.44 -4.92
C ALA A 633 21.31 -0.15 -4.31
N ASN A 634 21.27 -1.40 -3.85
CA ASN A 634 22.38 -2.12 -3.21
C ASN A 634 22.61 -3.51 -3.84
N PRO A 635 23.10 -3.59 -5.09
CA PRO A 635 23.13 -4.84 -5.87
C PRO A 635 23.90 -5.99 -5.21
N LEU A 636 24.96 -5.68 -4.46
CA LEU A 636 25.79 -6.70 -3.80
C LEU A 636 25.03 -7.35 -2.63
N MET A 637 24.42 -6.53 -1.78
CA MET A 637 23.64 -6.99 -0.65
C MET A 637 22.41 -7.79 -1.11
N ASP A 638 21.68 -7.26 -2.08
CA ASP A 638 20.51 -7.94 -2.65
C ASP A 638 20.85 -9.28 -3.31
N ARG A 639 22.04 -9.40 -3.91
CA ARG A 639 22.50 -10.66 -4.50
C ARG A 639 22.82 -11.71 -3.44
N VAL A 640 23.48 -11.32 -2.36
CA VAL A 640 23.88 -12.24 -1.29
C VAL A 640 22.67 -12.66 -0.47
N GLU A 641 21.95 -11.71 0.09
CA GLU A 641 20.76 -11.98 0.91
C GLU A 641 19.65 -12.66 0.10
N GLY A 642 19.31 -12.11 -1.06
CA GLY A 642 18.25 -12.63 -1.91
C GLY A 642 18.55 -14.04 -2.42
N GLY A 643 19.79 -14.31 -2.84
CA GLY A 643 20.17 -15.62 -3.36
C GLY A 643 20.16 -16.73 -2.32
N VAL A 644 20.55 -16.44 -1.08
CA VAL A 644 20.51 -17.41 0.04
C VAL A 644 19.06 -17.62 0.48
N THR A 645 18.33 -16.55 0.70
CA THR A 645 16.94 -16.59 1.15
C THR A 645 16.07 -17.34 0.16
N ALA A 646 16.15 -17.02 -1.14
CA ALA A 646 15.36 -17.70 -2.18
C ALA A 646 15.60 -19.21 -2.21
N LYS A 647 16.87 -19.66 -2.08
CA LYS A 647 17.18 -21.10 -2.05
C LYS A 647 16.59 -21.82 -0.84
N VAL A 648 16.64 -21.18 0.33
CA VAL A 648 16.09 -21.76 1.56
C VAL A 648 14.57 -21.85 1.49
N TYR A 649 13.91 -20.78 1.01
CA TYR A 649 12.46 -20.77 0.84
C TYR A 649 12.00 -21.79 -0.21
N THR A 650 12.65 -21.84 -1.36
CA THR A 650 12.34 -22.85 -2.38
C THR A 650 12.50 -24.27 -1.84
N HIS A 651 13.56 -24.53 -1.07
CA HIS A 651 13.77 -25.84 -0.44
C HIS A 651 12.64 -26.20 0.53
N ALA A 652 12.18 -25.27 1.36
CA ALA A 652 11.10 -25.50 2.30
C ALA A 652 9.78 -25.79 1.58
N VAL A 653 9.42 -24.97 0.58
CA VAL A 653 8.20 -25.15 -0.22
C VAL A 653 8.20 -26.48 -0.96
N GLU A 654 9.30 -26.82 -1.65
CA GLU A 654 9.42 -28.10 -2.34
C GLU A 654 9.36 -29.29 -1.40
N THR A 655 9.93 -29.16 -0.19
CA THR A 655 9.90 -30.24 0.81
C THR A 655 8.50 -30.50 1.31
N ALA A 656 7.73 -29.44 1.62
CA ALA A 656 6.34 -29.57 2.01
C ALA A 656 5.46 -30.09 0.85
N ARG A 657 5.68 -29.61 -0.38
CA ARG A 657 4.99 -30.14 -1.57
C ARG A 657 5.22 -31.64 -1.75
N LYS A 658 6.47 -32.12 -1.58
CA LYS A 658 6.79 -33.56 -1.64
C LYS A 658 6.03 -34.36 -0.57
N ALA A 659 5.93 -33.85 0.64
CA ALA A 659 5.13 -34.48 1.69
C ALA A 659 3.63 -34.52 1.32
N MET A 660 3.11 -33.39 0.79
CA MET A 660 1.71 -33.26 0.38
C MET A 660 1.27 -34.22 -0.73
N HIS A 661 2.19 -34.78 -1.54
CA HIS A 661 1.83 -35.84 -2.49
C HIS A 661 1.22 -37.10 -1.83
N LYS A 662 1.38 -37.27 -0.52
CA LYS A 662 0.72 -38.35 0.27
C LYS A 662 -0.75 -38.06 0.54
N PHE A 663 -1.20 -36.80 0.38
CA PHE A 663 -2.57 -36.40 0.60
C PHE A 663 -3.47 -36.87 -0.56
N LYS A 664 -4.56 -37.54 -0.25
CA LYS A 664 -5.44 -38.18 -1.26
C LYS A 664 -6.10 -37.27 -2.25
N LEU A 665 -6.23 -35.96 -1.94
CA LEU A 665 -6.80 -34.93 -2.82
C LEU A 665 -5.77 -33.85 -3.20
N TYR A 666 -4.47 -34.21 -3.20
CA TYR A 666 -3.43 -33.25 -3.52
C TYR A 666 -3.61 -32.64 -4.91
N GLU A 667 -3.54 -31.33 -4.97
CA GLU A 667 -3.43 -30.55 -6.20
C GLU A 667 -2.27 -29.58 -6.08
N HIS A 668 -1.66 -29.25 -7.20
CA HIS A 668 -0.58 -28.26 -7.25
C HIS A 668 -1.17 -26.86 -7.13
N HIS A 669 -0.62 -26.08 -6.20
CA HIS A 669 -0.87 -24.64 -6.11
C HIS A 669 0.39 -23.92 -6.58
N ALA A 670 0.21 -22.95 -7.50
CA ALA A 670 1.34 -22.15 -7.99
C ALA A 670 1.95 -21.35 -6.86
N ASP A 671 3.26 -21.16 -6.91
CA ASP A 671 3.94 -20.22 -6.03
C ASP A 671 4.20 -18.88 -6.73
N CYS A 672 4.70 -17.89 -5.99
CA CYS A 672 4.94 -16.56 -6.52
C CYS A 672 5.93 -16.53 -7.71
N TYR A 673 6.83 -17.51 -7.84
CA TYR A 673 7.71 -17.61 -9.00
C TYR A 673 6.99 -18.04 -10.26
N GLU A 674 6.05 -18.98 -10.14
CA GLU A 674 5.17 -19.41 -11.23
C GLU A 674 4.17 -18.31 -11.59
N LEU A 675 3.52 -17.69 -10.60
CA LEU A 675 2.55 -16.60 -10.79
C LEU A 675 3.13 -15.41 -11.52
N LYS A 676 4.40 -15.07 -11.29
CA LYS A 676 5.10 -13.97 -11.98
C LYS A 676 5.01 -14.11 -13.50
N ASP A 677 5.18 -15.33 -14.03
CA ASP A 677 5.22 -15.54 -15.49
C ASP A 677 3.84 -15.29 -16.14
N TYR A 678 2.75 -15.45 -15.39
CA TYR A 678 1.40 -15.15 -15.87
C TYR A 678 1.11 -13.64 -15.97
N VAL A 679 1.76 -12.82 -15.16
CA VAL A 679 1.42 -11.39 -15.06
C VAL A 679 2.33 -10.46 -15.86
N THR A 680 3.47 -10.91 -16.33
CA THR A 680 4.52 -10.08 -16.95
C THR A 680 4.02 -9.21 -18.13
N GLU A 681 2.97 -9.66 -18.84
CA GLU A 681 2.36 -8.90 -19.94
C GLU A 681 1.33 -7.86 -19.45
N ILE A 682 0.88 -7.94 -18.20
CA ILE A 682 -0.17 -7.08 -17.64
C ILE A 682 0.42 -6.01 -16.74
N ILE A 683 1.38 -6.40 -15.90
CA ILE A 683 2.04 -5.51 -14.95
C ILE A 683 3.50 -5.92 -14.78
N ASP A 684 4.37 -4.93 -14.59
CA ASP A 684 5.80 -5.19 -14.40
C ASP A 684 6.07 -5.89 -13.06
N PRO A 685 6.78 -7.04 -13.04
CA PRO A 685 7.04 -7.79 -11.81
C PRO A 685 7.91 -7.05 -10.77
N THR A 686 8.55 -5.94 -11.16
CA THR A 686 9.32 -5.12 -10.19
C THR A 686 8.42 -4.13 -9.42
N TYR A 687 7.13 -4.00 -9.78
CA TYR A 687 6.14 -3.31 -8.98
C TYR A 687 5.78 -4.15 -7.76
N ASN A 688 5.94 -3.57 -6.58
CA ASN A 688 5.65 -4.25 -5.32
C ASN A 688 5.00 -3.30 -4.32
N THR A 689 3.69 -3.44 -4.14
CA THR A 689 2.92 -2.73 -3.11
C THR A 689 1.78 -3.62 -2.63
N GLY A 690 1.73 -3.90 -1.35
CA GLY A 690 0.77 -4.83 -0.76
C GLY A 690 0.90 -6.21 -1.41
N GLU A 691 -0.20 -6.78 -1.84
CA GLU A 691 -0.25 -8.06 -2.57
C GLU A 691 0.37 -7.96 -3.97
N GLY A 692 0.55 -6.73 -4.46
CA GLY A 692 1.19 -6.45 -5.74
C GLY A 692 0.51 -7.16 -6.90
N TRP A 693 1.30 -7.85 -7.71
CA TRP A 693 0.83 -8.61 -8.87
C TRP A 693 0.34 -10.03 -8.55
N LEU A 694 0.36 -10.48 -7.27
CA LEU A 694 -0.14 -11.81 -6.89
C LEU A 694 -1.61 -11.97 -7.26
N ILE A 695 -2.47 -10.96 -7.00
CA ILE A 695 -3.91 -11.04 -7.28
C ILE A 695 -4.19 -11.37 -8.76
N PRO A 696 -3.72 -10.59 -9.75
CA PRO A 696 -3.96 -10.93 -11.15
C PRO A 696 -3.23 -12.22 -11.55
N GLY A 697 -2.09 -12.56 -10.95
CA GLY A 697 -1.38 -13.82 -11.17
C GLY A 697 -2.22 -15.02 -10.79
N GLU A 698 -2.80 -15.00 -9.60
CA GLU A 698 -3.70 -16.01 -9.10
C GLU A 698 -4.95 -16.18 -9.99
N ILE A 699 -5.56 -15.06 -10.41
CA ILE A 699 -6.73 -15.13 -11.30
C ILE A 699 -6.38 -15.80 -12.62
N LEU A 700 -5.26 -15.42 -13.23
CA LEU A 700 -4.82 -15.96 -14.53
C LEU A 700 -4.41 -17.44 -14.41
N TYR A 701 -3.69 -17.82 -13.34
CA TYR A 701 -3.35 -19.20 -13.07
C TYR A 701 -4.61 -20.05 -12.85
N ASN A 702 -5.46 -19.63 -11.92
CA ASN A 702 -6.67 -20.36 -11.53
C ASN A 702 -7.63 -20.56 -12.70
N SER A 703 -7.80 -19.54 -13.55
CA SER A 703 -8.66 -19.64 -14.72
C SER A 703 -8.18 -20.70 -15.73
N ARG A 704 -6.87 -20.86 -15.90
CA ARG A 704 -6.27 -21.91 -16.74
C ARG A 704 -6.37 -23.32 -16.11
N HIS A 705 -6.61 -23.38 -14.80
CA HIS A 705 -6.79 -24.64 -14.05
C HIS A 705 -8.26 -24.89 -13.68
N GLY A 706 -9.18 -24.24 -14.40
CA GLY A 706 -10.62 -24.50 -14.29
C GLY A 706 -11.32 -23.84 -13.12
N ILE A 707 -10.72 -22.86 -12.44
CA ILE A 707 -11.40 -22.02 -11.46
C ILE A 707 -11.83 -20.72 -12.13
N ASN A 708 -13.10 -20.61 -12.45
CA ASN A 708 -13.64 -19.52 -13.27
C ASN A 708 -14.38 -18.45 -12.49
N SER A 709 -14.50 -18.62 -11.17
CA SER A 709 -15.17 -17.66 -10.29
C SER A 709 -14.19 -17.12 -9.27
N HIS A 710 -14.04 -15.79 -9.21
CA HIS A 710 -13.06 -15.14 -8.36
C HIS A 710 -13.72 -14.04 -7.54
N ILE A 711 -13.36 -13.95 -6.27
CA ILE A 711 -13.74 -12.88 -5.35
C ILE A 711 -12.47 -12.12 -4.96
N ILE A 712 -12.51 -10.80 -5.04
CA ILE A 712 -11.43 -9.94 -4.57
C ILE A 712 -11.93 -9.21 -3.32
N LEU A 713 -11.33 -9.52 -2.16
CA LEU A 713 -11.63 -8.89 -0.88
C LEU A 713 -10.67 -7.71 -0.67
N GLN A 714 -11.22 -6.53 -0.39
CA GLN A 714 -10.38 -5.38 -0.12
C GLN A 714 -11.01 -4.48 0.96
N PRO A 715 -10.20 -3.88 1.84
CA PRO A 715 -10.67 -2.79 2.67
C PRO A 715 -10.98 -1.56 1.81
N PHE A 716 -11.93 -0.75 2.23
CA PHE A 716 -12.26 0.51 1.55
C PHE A 716 -11.00 1.34 1.29
N ALA A 717 -10.88 1.88 0.08
CA ALA A 717 -9.75 2.69 -0.38
C ALA A 717 -8.37 2.02 -0.24
N CYS A 718 -8.29 0.69 -0.41
CA CYS A 718 -7.01 -0.04 -0.40
C CYS A 718 -6.12 0.38 -1.57
N LEU A 719 -4.93 0.94 -1.28
CA LEU A 719 -4.03 1.49 -2.29
C LEU A 719 -3.55 0.45 -3.30
N ALA A 720 -3.15 -0.74 -2.83
CA ALA A 720 -2.67 -1.82 -3.69
C ALA A 720 -3.79 -2.34 -4.60
N ASN A 721 -4.98 -2.56 -4.05
CA ASN A 721 -6.09 -3.18 -4.77
C ASN A 721 -6.75 -2.25 -5.81
N HIS A 722 -6.60 -0.92 -5.70
CA HIS A 722 -6.97 -0.02 -6.78
C HIS A 722 -6.19 -0.30 -8.07
N ILE A 723 -4.96 -0.78 -7.95
CA ILE A 723 -4.08 -1.13 -9.07
C ILE A 723 -4.24 -2.59 -9.44
N SER A 724 -3.80 -3.50 -8.56
CA SER A 724 -3.66 -4.92 -8.87
C SER A 724 -4.98 -5.71 -8.78
N GLY A 725 -5.89 -5.30 -7.93
CA GLY A 725 -7.22 -5.91 -7.85
C GLY A 725 -8.16 -5.39 -8.95
N ARG A 726 -8.66 -4.15 -8.82
CA ARG A 726 -9.64 -3.58 -9.76
C ARG A 726 -9.03 -3.01 -11.03
N GLY A 727 -7.85 -2.36 -10.90
CA GLY A 727 -7.21 -1.67 -12.01
C GLY A 727 -6.84 -2.55 -13.19
N LEU A 728 -6.62 -3.84 -12.97
CA LEU A 728 -6.23 -4.82 -13.99
C LEU A 728 -7.37 -5.76 -14.39
N THR A 729 -8.56 -5.63 -13.80
CA THR A 729 -9.70 -6.54 -14.07
C THR A 729 -10.04 -6.63 -15.55
N LYS A 730 -10.01 -5.51 -16.30
CA LYS A 730 -10.28 -5.51 -17.74
C LYS A 730 -9.24 -6.34 -18.49
N ALA A 731 -7.96 -6.10 -18.26
CA ALA A 731 -6.88 -6.82 -18.92
C ALA A 731 -6.89 -8.34 -18.61
N VAL A 732 -7.28 -8.71 -17.38
CA VAL A 732 -7.46 -10.10 -16.98
C VAL A 732 -8.63 -10.73 -17.70
N LYS A 733 -9.80 -10.05 -17.75
CA LYS A 733 -11.00 -10.55 -18.47
C LYS A 733 -10.80 -10.69 -19.96
N GLU A 734 -10.01 -9.84 -20.60
CA GLU A 734 -9.66 -9.98 -22.02
C GLU A 734 -8.85 -11.24 -22.31
N ARG A 735 -7.99 -11.66 -21.37
CA ARG A 735 -7.21 -12.90 -21.48
C ARG A 735 -7.99 -14.15 -21.09
N CYS A 736 -8.98 -13.98 -20.23
CA CYS A 736 -9.84 -15.05 -19.72
C CYS A 736 -11.32 -14.61 -19.78
N PRO A 737 -11.96 -14.59 -20.99
CA PRO A 737 -13.30 -14.02 -21.17
C PRO A 737 -14.42 -14.78 -20.44
N HIS A 738 -14.16 -16.04 -20.06
CA HIS A 738 -15.15 -16.93 -19.43
C HIS A 738 -15.21 -16.81 -17.91
N ILE A 739 -14.37 -15.97 -17.30
CA ILE A 739 -14.35 -15.83 -15.84
C ILE A 739 -15.33 -14.76 -15.35
N GLN A 740 -15.78 -14.95 -14.11
CA GLN A 740 -16.43 -13.91 -13.34
C GLN A 740 -15.53 -13.42 -12.21
N ILE A 741 -15.53 -12.12 -11.98
CA ILE A 741 -14.77 -11.47 -10.90
C ILE A 741 -15.74 -10.60 -10.12
N LEU A 742 -15.83 -10.84 -8.82
CA LEU A 742 -16.61 -10.06 -7.85
C LEU A 742 -15.64 -9.34 -6.90
N SER A 743 -15.56 -8.01 -6.98
CA SER A 743 -14.79 -7.21 -6.01
C SER A 743 -15.69 -6.75 -4.88
N LEU A 744 -15.28 -6.98 -3.64
CA LEU A 744 -16.00 -6.62 -2.42
C LEU A 744 -15.15 -5.65 -1.59
N ASP A 745 -15.74 -4.49 -1.25
CA ASP A 745 -15.14 -3.52 -0.32
C ASP A 745 -15.69 -3.76 1.08
N TYR A 746 -14.79 -3.73 2.05
CA TYR A 746 -15.09 -3.88 3.46
C TYR A 746 -14.70 -2.63 4.24
N ASP A 747 -15.61 -2.21 5.08
CA ASP A 747 -15.41 -1.21 6.13
C ASP A 747 -16.19 -1.66 7.39
N PRO A 748 -15.98 -1.02 8.54
CA PRO A 748 -16.65 -1.44 9.77
C PRO A 748 -18.18 -1.37 9.73
N ASP A 749 -18.76 -0.58 8.82
CA ASP A 749 -20.20 -0.39 8.65
C ASP A 749 -20.78 -1.24 7.50
N THR A 750 -19.97 -2.04 6.85
CA THR A 750 -20.39 -2.88 5.73
C THR A 750 -21.48 -3.87 6.16
N SER A 751 -22.65 -3.76 5.56
CA SER A 751 -23.76 -4.70 5.81
C SER A 751 -23.49 -6.03 5.11
N PHE A 752 -23.40 -7.12 5.88
CA PHE A 752 -23.22 -8.46 5.32
C PHE A 752 -24.36 -8.85 4.38
N ALA A 753 -25.58 -8.35 4.57
CA ALA A 753 -26.70 -8.60 3.66
C ALA A 753 -26.43 -8.13 2.22
N ASN A 754 -25.75 -6.98 2.04
CA ASN A 754 -25.35 -6.52 0.72
C ASN A 754 -24.29 -7.40 0.10
N ILE A 755 -23.33 -7.85 0.90
CA ILE A 755 -22.28 -8.80 0.47
C ILE A 755 -22.94 -10.13 0.10
N GLU A 756 -23.84 -10.65 0.93
CA GLU A 756 -24.55 -11.90 0.73
C GLU A 756 -25.33 -11.92 -0.60
N ASN A 757 -26.08 -10.88 -0.91
CA ASN A 757 -26.79 -10.78 -2.19
C ASN A 757 -25.84 -10.91 -3.39
N ARG A 758 -24.69 -10.25 -3.34
CA ARG A 758 -23.67 -10.32 -4.41
C ARG A 758 -23.01 -11.67 -4.48
N LEU A 759 -22.76 -12.32 -3.33
CA LEU A 759 -22.24 -13.69 -3.26
C LEU A 759 -23.24 -14.69 -3.82
N GLN A 760 -24.53 -14.55 -3.55
CA GLN A 760 -25.57 -15.42 -4.12
C GLN A 760 -25.58 -15.36 -5.65
N MET A 761 -25.46 -14.17 -6.23
CA MET A 761 -25.34 -14.03 -7.68
C MET A 761 -24.11 -14.75 -8.22
N LEU A 762 -22.96 -14.58 -7.57
CA LEU A 762 -21.73 -15.28 -7.97
C LEU A 762 -21.88 -16.81 -7.85
N ILE A 763 -22.51 -17.30 -6.80
CA ILE A 763 -22.75 -18.74 -6.57
C ILE A 763 -23.66 -19.34 -7.66
N ILE A 764 -24.74 -18.65 -8.03
CA ILE A 764 -25.64 -19.07 -9.12
C ILE A 764 -24.85 -19.18 -10.42
N ASN A 765 -24.10 -18.14 -10.79
CA ASN A 765 -23.30 -18.13 -12.00
C ASN A 765 -22.19 -19.20 -11.97
N ALA A 766 -21.56 -19.44 -10.81
CA ALA A 766 -20.54 -20.48 -10.67
C ALA A 766 -21.09 -21.88 -10.95
N ARG A 767 -22.33 -22.14 -10.48
CA ARG A 767 -23.03 -23.40 -10.79
C ARG A 767 -23.37 -23.57 -12.27
N GLU A 768 -23.72 -22.48 -12.96
CA GLU A 768 -23.99 -22.50 -14.40
C GLU A 768 -22.70 -22.73 -15.20
N LEU A 769 -21.62 -22.03 -14.86
CA LEU A 769 -20.31 -22.21 -15.49
C LEU A 769 -19.80 -23.65 -15.33
N GLU A 770 -19.97 -24.27 -14.15
CA GLU A 770 -19.54 -25.64 -13.92
C GLU A 770 -20.36 -26.63 -14.76
N LYS A 771 -21.69 -26.44 -14.88
CA LYS A 771 -22.53 -27.28 -15.74
C LYS A 771 -22.12 -27.18 -17.20
N ALA A 772 -21.77 -25.97 -17.68
CA ALA A 772 -21.31 -25.77 -19.04
C ALA A 772 -19.96 -26.44 -19.32
N ASN A 773 -19.07 -26.51 -18.33
CA ASN A 773 -17.78 -27.21 -18.44
C ASN A 773 -17.91 -28.75 -18.40
N GLN A 774 -18.98 -29.28 -17.82
CA GLN A 774 -19.24 -30.73 -17.72
C GLN A 774 -20.07 -31.26 -18.92
N ALA A 775 -20.74 -30.40 -19.67
CA ALA A 775 -21.49 -30.72 -20.89
C ALA A 775 -20.59 -30.70 -22.14
#